data_42d76f70cca71ff56f3ead1da73640a4
#
_entry.id   42d76f70cca71ff56f3ead1da73640a4
#
_cell.length_a   1.000
_cell.length_b   1.000
_cell.length_c   1.000
_cell.angle_alpha   90.00
_cell.angle_beta   90.00
_cell.angle_gamma   90.00
#
_symmetry.space_group_name_H-M   'P 1'
#
loop_
_entity.id
_entity.type
_entity.pdbx_description
1 polymer ?
#
loop_
_entity_poly.entity_id
_entity_poly.type
_entity_poly.pdbx_seq_one_letter_code
_entity_poly.pdbx_strand_id
1 'polypeptide(L)'
;MTPRPAPQARRRRALAAVAGFGLLAASVGTAAGTATASPAPADAPLVADLTTTKAQSTDPADYADGRYVVTMVEKPAAVYEGGTAGLAATAPEEGQSLATASAPVRAYTAHLEEQQEQAADAVDAEVEESFSAALNGFVADLTAEQAAELAAAKDVLAVTPDEDRAVDTIHSPEFLGLSGEDGLWEELGGTAESGKGVVVGVIDTGMTPDHPSFAGAPVTSTEPSDEVGATWLDADGNIAVRKADGDVYTALCDTGPRFSADQCNSKLVSAQHFSDGFAANVAQKDWTSEEELSPYDADGHGSHTAGTAAGNLDVPAVVDGSEYGLASGMAPAAKVAVYKVCHSSSLPNVGGCFTTDSVAAIDQAVLDGVDVLNFSISGSTTTSLDPVELAFMSAAASGVFVAASAGNSGPGVSTVAHNSPWLTTVAASTHFNYYGTVELGNGELYRGSSVSETGLPQQTPLRLATAVAVATPPTGLSAVLCQPGTLDPAEVAGSVVVCDRGVNARTEKSEVVRDAGGVGMVLANTSPSSLDSDVHVIPTVHVDEVAGAAIKAYAATEGATTALLPGDQTDLAPLATPVVAGFSSRGPALAHAGDLLKPDISAPGVGVLAASAPGSNSGRSFNFLSGTSMSSPHVAGLAALIMGEKPEWSPMAVKSAMMTTAYDLKNDDGSTDRSRFTQGAGHVDPTRFLEPGLVYESDLDDWLSFLEGSSGQDLVDGVEPIDPTQLNGPSIAVGELLGGETVTRTVTATTPGIYRASVDMPGFTTRVTPPVLNFTQAGQSKTFQVRVVRTTAPADAYSAGSLTWTGRGGVSARIPVAARPVSASVPADVTGSVEAGSTTFSVSPGQTAPVAMTVQHGFTPGQRDSGTLARGGEDFVKQVVVPAGGAQHMRADLVAGEGSVDLDLFLETADGSRVLAQSATGSADERIDVRNVPAGTYRLVVDGYDVAATGGDFRLDTFLLNGPTGNATLSPNPVQGPVGRAVPVTISYTGLAADVPHLAVVGYAGTQRRTFVTVD
;
A
#
# COMPACT_ATOMS: atom_id res chain seq x y z
N MET A 1 12.61 -54.86 -14.24
CA MET A 1 12.43 -53.42 -14.15
C MET A 1 11.14 -53.26 -13.34
N THR A 2 11.29 -53.11 -12.06
CA THR A 2 10.19 -52.82 -11.11
C THR A 2 10.06 -51.29 -11.01
N PRO A 3 8.88 -50.72 -10.98
CA PRO A 3 8.71 -49.27 -10.86
C PRO A 3 9.08 -48.84 -9.43
N ARG A 4 9.85 -47.80 -9.32
CA ARG A 4 10.13 -47.06 -8.07
C ARG A 4 8.85 -46.41 -7.56
N PRO A 5 8.57 -46.45 -6.27
CA PRO A 5 7.47 -45.67 -5.70
C PRO A 5 7.81 -44.16 -5.78
N ALA A 6 6.84 -43.37 -6.13
CA ALA A 6 6.91 -41.92 -6.10
C ALA A 6 7.16 -41.41 -4.66
N PRO A 7 7.90 -40.32 -4.48
CA PRO A 7 8.09 -39.71 -3.16
C PRO A 7 6.75 -39.19 -2.65
N GLN A 8 6.42 -39.50 -1.41
CA GLN A 8 5.26 -38.96 -0.74
C GLN A 8 5.48 -37.46 -0.54
N ALA A 9 4.56 -36.67 -1.06
CA ALA A 9 4.52 -35.24 -0.88
C ALA A 9 4.48 -34.91 0.62
N ARG A 10 5.50 -34.26 1.11
CA ARG A 10 5.54 -33.71 2.47
C ARG A 10 4.54 -32.53 2.53
N ARG A 11 3.62 -32.59 3.47
CA ARG A 11 2.66 -31.54 3.74
C ARG A 11 3.41 -30.33 4.30
N ARG A 12 3.57 -29.25 3.53
CA ARG A 12 3.99 -27.97 4.07
C ARG A 12 2.94 -27.51 5.08
N ARG A 13 3.35 -27.27 6.32
CA ARG A 13 2.53 -26.58 7.29
C ARG A 13 2.73 -25.07 7.10
N ALA A 14 2.00 -24.48 6.15
CA ALA A 14 1.92 -23.02 6.09
C ALA A 14 1.03 -22.55 7.24
N LEU A 15 1.58 -21.76 8.14
CA LEU A 15 0.84 -21.21 9.26
C LEU A 15 0.65 -19.71 9.08
N ALA A 16 -0.60 -19.30 9.21
CA ALA A 16 -0.93 -17.91 9.40
C ALA A 16 -0.44 -17.46 10.78
N ALA A 17 0.50 -16.52 10.83
CA ALA A 17 0.90 -15.88 12.06
C ALA A 17 -0.24 -15.01 12.59
N VAL A 18 -0.99 -15.52 13.57
CA VAL A 18 -1.93 -14.70 14.34
C VAL A 18 -1.12 -13.97 15.41
N ALA A 19 -0.87 -12.69 15.20
CA ALA A 19 -0.31 -11.83 16.24
C ALA A 19 -1.33 -11.65 17.38
N GLY A 20 -1.13 -12.39 18.46
CA GLY A 20 -1.89 -12.23 19.69
C GLY A 20 -1.44 -10.96 20.42
N PHE A 21 -2.20 -9.89 20.35
CA PHE A 21 -2.02 -8.71 21.19
C PHE A 21 -2.52 -9.00 22.61
N GLY A 22 -1.59 -9.06 23.56
CA GLY A 22 -1.89 -9.03 25.00
C GLY A 22 -2.29 -7.61 25.41
N LEU A 23 -3.51 -7.44 25.90
CA LEU A 23 -3.97 -6.22 26.57
C LEU A 23 -3.13 -5.95 27.83
N LEU A 24 -2.34 -4.86 27.84
CA LEU A 24 -1.91 -4.23 29.09
C LEU A 24 -2.94 -3.16 29.46
N ALA A 25 -3.74 -3.45 30.49
CA ALA A 25 -4.56 -2.45 31.15
C ALA A 25 -3.64 -1.53 31.99
N ALA A 26 -3.41 -0.31 31.53
CA ALA A 26 -2.84 0.76 32.33
C ALA A 26 -3.99 1.59 32.92
N SER A 27 -4.16 1.51 34.22
CA SER A 27 -5.04 2.40 34.99
C SER A 27 -4.47 3.83 34.98
N VAL A 28 -5.15 4.74 34.29
CA VAL A 28 -4.89 6.18 34.40
C VAL A 28 -5.94 6.80 35.34
N GLY A 29 -5.46 7.37 36.42
CA GLY A 29 -6.27 8.09 37.39
C GLY A 29 -6.83 9.39 36.79
N THR A 30 -8.11 9.61 37.02
CA THR A 30 -8.85 10.80 36.67
C THR A 30 -8.35 12.00 37.45
N ALA A 31 -7.80 13.01 36.79
CA ALA A 31 -7.73 14.37 37.26
C ALA A 31 -8.75 15.20 36.46
N ALA A 32 -9.86 15.54 37.10
CA ALA A 32 -10.87 16.42 36.53
C ALA A 32 -10.34 17.88 36.55
N GLY A 33 -9.97 18.34 35.33
CA GLY A 33 -9.76 19.77 35.08
C GLY A 33 -10.98 20.32 34.35
N THR A 34 -11.70 21.21 34.99
CA THR A 34 -12.82 21.96 34.41
C THR A 34 -12.29 22.93 33.37
N ALA A 35 -12.46 22.62 32.10
CA ALA A 35 -12.31 23.57 31.01
C ALA A 35 -13.63 24.33 30.88
N THR A 36 -13.60 25.62 31.14
CA THR A 36 -14.69 26.55 30.85
C THR A 36 -14.81 26.70 29.34
N ALA A 37 -15.94 26.28 28.79
CA ALA A 37 -16.31 26.53 27.40
C ALA A 37 -16.44 28.05 27.17
N SER A 38 -15.70 28.59 26.25
CA SER A 38 -15.99 29.89 25.63
C SER A 38 -17.21 29.75 24.75
N PRO A 39 -18.14 30.72 24.75
CA PRO A 39 -19.32 30.65 23.90
C PRO A 39 -18.90 30.77 22.41
N ALA A 40 -19.49 29.93 21.58
CA ALA A 40 -19.43 30.05 20.14
C ALA A 40 -19.96 31.41 19.70
N PRO A 41 -19.38 32.06 18.67
CA PRO A 41 -19.97 33.23 18.08
C PRO A 41 -21.27 32.78 17.36
N ALA A 42 -22.34 33.46 17.72
CA ALA A 42 -23.64 33.33 17.09
C ALA A 42 -23.58 33.87 15.63
N ASP A 43 -24.26 33.13 14.77
CA ASP A 43 -24.83 33.57 13.49
C ASP A 43 -23.92 34.38 12.55
N ALA A 44 -23.22 33.65 11.68
CA ALA A 44 -22.93 34.18 10.34
C ALA A 44 -24.05 33.67 9.40
N PRO A 45 -24.76 34.52 8.67
CA PRO A 45 -25.79 34.08 7.72
C PRO A 45 -25.12 33.30 6.59
N LEU A 46 -25.63 32.10 6.31
CA LEU A 46 -25.18 31.18 5.26
C LEU A 46 -25.59 31.62 3.85
N VAL A 47 -25.94 32.85 3.62
CA VAL A 47 -26.15 33.42 2.29
C VAL A 47 -25.47 34.77 2.22
N ALA A 48 -24.26 34.79 1.66
CA ALA A 48 -23.66 36.05 1.23
C ALA A 48 -24.60 36.73 0.24
N ASP A 49 -24.88 38.03 0.47
CA ASP A 49 -25.61 38.87 -0.43
C ASP A 49 -24.87 38.90 -1.79
N LEU A 50 -25.44 38.24 -2.82
CA LEU A 50 -24.85 38.09 -4.14
C LEU A 50 -24.81 39.40 -4.95
N THR A 51 -24.89 40.55 -4.27
CA THR A 51 -24.90 41.88 -4.92
C THR A 51 -23.49 42.46 -5.14
N THR A 52 -22.43 41.68 -5.23
CA THR A 52 -21.09 42.23 -5.47
C THR A 52 -20.43 41.68 -6.72
N THR A 53 -20.38 42.53 -7.73
CA THR A 53 -19.49 42.58 -8.90
C THR A 53 -19.59 41.41 -9.89
N LYS A 54 -20.32 41.63 -10.97
CA LYS A 54 -20.16 40.88 -12.22
C LYS A 54 -18.71 40.74 -12.60
N ALA A 55 -18.19 39.53 -12.56
CA ALA A 55 -16.87 39.16 -13.05
C ALA A 55 -16.91 38.62 -14.49
N GLN A 56 -18.09 38.50 -15.10
CA GLN A 56 -18.26 38.00 -16.47
C GLN A 56 -17.87 39.06 -17.50
N SER A 57 -17.27 38.62 -18.59
CA SER A 57 -16.96 39.47 -19.75
C SER A 57 -18.27 39.97 -20.41
N THR A 58 -18.23 41.13 -20.97
CA THR A 58 -19.29 41.70 -21.82
C THR A 58 -18.77 41.94 -23.25
N ASP A 59 -17.64 41.35 -23.60
CA ASP A 59 -17.07 41.39 -24.96
C ASP A 59 -17.62 40.19 -25.75
N PRO A 60 -18.32 40.37 -26.87
CA PRO A 60 -18.79 39.27 -27.71
C PRO A 60 -17.65 38.30 -28.17
N ALA A 61 -16.40 38.78 -28.19
CA ALA A 61 -15.28 37.92 -28.58
C ALA A 61 -14.96 36.78 -27.56
N ASP A 62 -15.51 36.93 -26.36
CA ASP A 62 -15.33 35.91 -25.28
C ASP A 62 -16.48 34.87 -25.24
N TYR A 63 -17.43 34.94 -26.19
CA TYR A 63 -18.56 34.03 -26.34
C TYR A 63 -18.56 33.39 -27.74
N ALA A 64 -19.14 32.20 -27.84
CA ALA A 64 -19.43 31.53 -29.11
C ALA A 64 -20.94 31.50 -29.37
N ASP A 65 -21.36 31.24 -30.62
CA ASP A 65 -22.75 30.91 -30.88
C ASP A 65 -23.06 29.53 -30.30
N GLY A 66 -24.12 29.40 -29.49
CA GLY A 66 -24.49 28.11 -28.91
C GLY A 66 -25.57 28.18 -27.86
N ARG A 67 -25.77 27.07 -27.14
CA ARG A 67 -26.77 26.95 -26.08
C ARG A 67 -26.17 27.45 -24.76
N TYR A 68 -26.97 28.23 -24.02
CA TYR A 68 -26.53 28.84 -22.76
C TYR A 68 -27.59 28.71 -21.67
N VAL A 69 -27.10 28.54 -20.41
CA VAL A 69 -27.92 28.71 -19.19
C VAL A 69 -27.72 30.15 -18.70
N VAL A 70 -28.78 30.95 -18.73
CA VAL A 70 -28.81 32.31 -18.22
C VAL A 70 -29.33 32.31 -16.80
N THR A 71 -28.49 32.64 -15.82
CA THR A 71 -28.88 32.75 -14.41
C THR A 71 -29.31 34.18 -14.06
N MET A 72 -30.46 34.35 -13.44
CA MET A 72 -31.01 35.64 -13.05
C MET A 72 -30.61 36.05 -11.62
N VAL A 73 -30.61 37.35 -11.33
CA VAL A 73 -30.21 37.88 -10.00
C VAL A 73 -31.30 37.64 -8.93
N GLU A 74 -32.58 37.63 -9.25
CA GLU A 74 -33.63 37.43 -8.29
C GLU A 74 -33.64 36.00 -7.77
N LYS A 75 -33.86 35.82 -6.44
CA LYS A 75 -33.75 34.50 -5.78
C LYS A 75 -34.75 33.48 -6.31
N PRO A 76 -34.41 32.21 -6.48
CA PRO A 76 -35.37 31.14 -6.78
C PRO A 76 -36.36 30.91 -5.64
N ALA A 77 -37.46 30.22 -5.93
CA ALA A 77 -38.57 30.05 -4.99
C ALA A 77 -38.21 29.32 -3.70
N ALA A 78 -37.23 28.42 -3.76
CA ALA A 78 -36.74 27.66 -2.57
C ALA A 78 -36.10 28.55 -1.49
N VAL A 79 -35.60 29.73 -1.86
CA VAL A 79 -34.85 30.60 -0.92
C VAL A 79 -35.39 32.05 -0.91
N TYR A 80 -36.58 32.26 -1.48
CA TYR A 80 -37.20 33.61 -1.50
C TYR A 80 -37.92 33.93 -0.19
N GLU A 81 -37.35 34.87 0.58
CA GLU A 81 -37.86 35.32 1.90
C GLU A 81 -38.87 36.44 1.81
N GLY A 82 -39.27 36.82 0.60
CA GLY A 82 -40.16 37.95 0.36
C GLY A 82 -39.39 39.24 -0.01
N GLY A 83 -40.10 40.30 -0.32
CA GLY A 83 -39.51 41.62 -0.65
C GLY A 83 -40.08 42.20 -1.94
N THR A 84 -40.51 41.38 -2.90
CA THR A 84 -41.16 41.82 -4.13
C THR A 84 -42.62 42.19 -3.85
N ALA A 85 -43.05 43.41 -4.26
CA ALA A 85 -44.35 43.95 -3.91
C ALA A 85 -45.52 43.08 -4.48
N GLY A 86 -46.36 42.57 -3.58
CA GLY A 86 -47.52 41.73 -3.91
C GLY A 86 -47.22 40.23 -3.91
N LEU A 87 -45.98 39.79 -3.70
CA LEU A 87 -45.55 38.39 -3.61
C LEU A 87 -45.15 38.03 -2.17
N ALA A 88 -45.71 36.95 -1.65
CA ALA A 88 -45.38 36.45 -0.32
C ALA A 88 -44.11 35.60 -0.38
N ALA A 89 -43.39 35.51 0.74
CA ALA A 89 -42.26 34.62 0.90
C ALA A 89 -42.62 33.16 0.56
N THR A 90 -41.71 32.45 -0.06
CA THR A 90 -41.89 31.05 -0.50
C THR A 90 -40.87 30.10 0.12
N ALA A 91 -39.77 30.64 0.68
CA ALA A 91 -38.76 29.84 1.38
C ALA A 91 -39.42 29.00 2.50
N PRO A 92 -39.18 27.69 2.58
CA PRO A 92 -39.72 26.84 3.63
C PRO A 92 -39.11 27.19 4.99
N GLU A 93 -39.80 26.87 6.08
CA GLU A 93 -39.25 26.92 7.42
C GLU A 93 -38.18 25.78 7.58
N GLU A 94 -37.26 25.97 8.50
CA GLU A 94 -36.16 24.98 8.74
C GLU A 94 -36.71 23.57 8.98
N GLY A 95 -36.25 22.61 8.18
CA GLY A 95 -36.71 21.22 8.20
C GLY A 95 -37.98 20.94 7.41
N GLN A 96 -38.49 21.88 6.62
CA GLN A 96 -39.62 21.70 5.73
C GLN A 96 -39.20 21.76 4.26
N SER A 97 -39.94 21.04 3.39
CA SER A 97 -39.78 21.11 1.93
C SER A 97 -40.55 22.27 1.32
N LEU A 98 -40.10 22.72 0.14
CA LEU A 98 -40.83 23.77 -0.62
C LEU A 98 -42.26 23.33 -0.94
N ALA A 99 -43.25 24.10 -0.52
CA ALA A 99 -44.66 23.79 -0.73
C ALA A 99 -45.09 24.13 -2.19
N THR A 100 -44.61 23.40 -3.18
CA THR A 100 -44.75 23.69 -4.62
C THR A 100 -46.18 23.88 -5.07
N ALA A 101 -47.16 23.21 -4.42
CA ALA A 101 -48.58 23.36 -4.69
C ALA A 101 -49.23 24.58 -3.99
N SER A 102 -48.50 25.37 -3.22
CA SER A 102 -49.03 26.57 -2.53
C SER A 102 -49.29 27.72 -3.52
N ALA A 103 -50.27 28.58 -3.19
CA ALA A 103 -50.54 29.76 -4.01
C ALA A 103 -49.38 30.78 -4.04
N PRO A 104 -48.64 31.03 -2.92
CA PRO A 104 -47.44 31.86 -2.94
C PRO A 104 -46.39 31.37 -3.89
N VAL A 105 -46.03 30.06 -3.83
CA VAL A 105 -44.97 29.47 -4.69
C VAL A 105 -45.35 29.61 -6.16
N ARG A 106 -46.58 29.22 -6.54
CA ARG A 106 -47.02 29.36 -7.93
C ARG A 106 -47.09 30.82 -8.44
N ALA A 107 -47.41 31.78 -7.56
CA ALA A 107 -47.43 33.20 -7.94
C ALA A 107 -46.00 33.74 -8.12
N TYR A 108 -45.07 33.27 -7.30
CA TYR A 108 -43.68 33.69 -7.39
C TYR A 108 -42.94 33.04 -8.55
N THR A 109 -43.12 31.74 -8.80
CA THR A 109 -42.54 31.09 -10.00
C THR A 109 -43.03 31.70 -11.30
N ALA A 110 -44.31 31.97 -11.42
CA ALA A 110 -44.84 32.69 -12.58
C ALA A 110 -44.28 34.11 -12.77
N HIS A 111 -43.96 34.81 -11.70
CA HIS A 111 -43.24 36.08 -11.75
C HIS A 111 -41.79 35.92 -12.25
N LEU A 112 -41.08 34.90 -11.80
CA LEU A 112 -39.71 34.60 -12.25
C LEU A 112 -39.69 34.25 -13.74
N GLU A 113 -40.61 33.41 -14.19
CA GLU A 113 -40.77 33.00 -15.60
C GLU A 113 -41.08 34.23 -16.49
N GLU A 114 -41.93 35.17 -16.05
CA GLU A 114 -42.21 36.41 -16.79
C GLU A 114 -40.96 37.31 -16.91
N GLN A 115 -40.08 37.32 -15.87
CA GLN A 115 -38.82 38.05 -15.93
C GLN A 115 -37.78 37.42 -16.86
N GLN A 116 -37.74 36.10 -16.89
CA GLN A 116 -36.88 35.33 -17.80
C GLN A 116 -37.27 35.57 -19.27
N GLU A 117 -38.57 35.52 -19.58
CA GLU A 117 -39.08 35.87 -20.91
C GLU A 117 -38.71 37.30 -21.29
N GLN A 118 -38.85 38.25 -20.36
CA GLN A 118 -38.48 39.65 -20.62
C GLN A 118 -36.99 39.84 -20.88
N ALA A 119 -36.12 39.06 -20.22
CA ALA A 119 -34.68 39.10 -20.42
C ALA A 119 -34.30 38.49 -21.79
N ALA A 120 -34.92 37.40 -22.18
CA ALA A 120 -34.72 36.76 -23.48
C ALA A 120 -35.25 37.64 -24.63
N ASP A 121 -36.45 38.16 -24.49
CA ASP A 121 -37.06 39.09 -25.48
C ASP A 121 -36.22 40.34 -25.71
N ALA A 122 -35.50 40.82 -24.67
CA ALA A 122 -34.65 42.00 -24.78
C ALA A 122 -33.47 41.83 -25.78
N VAL A 123 -33.08 40.59 -26.06
CA VAL A 123 -32.03 40.24 -27.02
C VAL A 123 -32.51 39.43 -28.20
N ASP A 124 -33.82 39.42 -28.46
CA ASP A 124 -34.48 38.62 -29.53
C ASP A 124 -34.15 37.09 -29.44
N ALA A 125 -34.04 36.55 -28.20
CA ALA A 125 -33.85 35.11 -27.92
C ALA A 125 -35.17 34.45 -27.47
N GLU A 126 -35.32 33.14 -27.64
CA GLU A 126 -36.45 32.34 -27.19
C GLU A 126 -36.07 31.52 -25.95
N VAL A 127 -36.89 31.54 -24.91
CA VAL A 127 -36.71 30.70 -23.72
C VAL A 127 -37.09 29.25 -24.07
N GLU A 128 -36.14 28.34 -24.08
CA GLU A 128 -36.41 26.93 -24.36
C GLU A 128 -36.80 26.14 -23.10
N GLU A 129 -36.15 26.45 -21.97
CA GLU A 129 -36.44 25.86 -20.67
C GLU A 129 -36.33 26.94 -19.58
N SER A 130 -37.20 26.88 -18.57
CA SER A 130 -37.27 27.83 -17.46
C SER A 130 -37.05 27.13 -16.13
N PHE A 131 -36.15 27.67 -15.29
CA PHE A 131 -35.90 27.23 -13.93
C PHE A 131 -36.37 28.28 -12.94
N SER A 132 -37.19 27.91 -11.96
CA SER A 132 -37.77 28.87 -11.02
C SER A 132 -37.75 28.37 -9.55
N ALA A 133 -37.52 27.07 -9.31
CA ALA A 133 -37.58 26.48 -7.99
C ALA A 133 -36.23 26.52 -7.25
N ALA A 134 -35.17 25.85 -7.75
CA ALA A 134 -33.84 25.75 -7.16
C ALA A 134 -32.86 26.76 -7.78
N LEU A 135 -33.02 27.10 -9.03
CA LEU A 135 -32.36 28.16 -9.77
C LEU A 135 -33.42 29.14 -10.31
N ASN A 136 -33.09 30.41 -10.40
CA ASN A 136 -33.83 31.34 -11.23
C ASN A 136 -33.03 31.60 -12.49
N GLY A 137 -33.45 31.07 -13.62
CA GLY A 137 -32.76 31.18 -14.88
C GLY A 137 -33.48 30.47 -16.00
N PHE A 138 -32.94 30.56 -17.21
CA PHE A 138 -33.51 29.94 -18.40
C PHE A 138 -32.43 29.45 -19.35
N VAL A 139 -32.80 28.56 -20.26
CA VAL A 139 -31.94 28.06 -21.33
C VAL A 139 -32.37 28.73 -22.64
N ALA A 140 -31.41 29.17 -23.44
CA ALA A 140 -31.63 29.72 -24.77
C ALA A 140 -30.46 29.45 -25.72
N ASP A 141 -30.76 29.30 -27.02
CA ASP A 141 -29.75 29.36 -28.07
C ASP A 141 -29.38 30.81 -28.34
N LEU A 142 -28.14 31.19 -28.11
CA LEU A 142 -27.68 32.58 -28.22
C LEU A 142 -26.53 32.70 -29.22
N THR A 143 -26.50 33.82 -29.95
CA THR A 143 -25.27 34.26 -30.64
C THR A 143 -24.29 34.88 -29.63
N ALA A 144 -23.01 35.00 -30.00
CA ALA A 144 -21.98 35.65 -29.18
C ALA A 144 -22.37 37.07 -28.73
N GLU A 145 -23.03 37.82 -29.61
CA GLU A 145 -23.53 39.19 -29.31
C GLU A 145 -24.68 39.14 -28.28
N GLN A 146 -25.65 38.22 -28.42
CA GLN A 146 -26.78 38.09 -27.50
C GLN A 146 -26.31 37.65 -26.11
N ALA A 147 -25.35 36.70 -26.04
CA ALA A 147 -24.75 36.23 -24.79
C ALA A 147 -24.04 37.35 -24.05
N ALA A 148 -23.24 38.16 -24.75
CA ALA A 148 -22.55 39.34 -24.19
C ALA A 148 -23.55 40.42 -23.73
N GLU A 149 -24.68 40.64 -24.46
CA GLU A 149 -25.68 41.59 -24.09
C GLU A 149 -26.46 41.16 -22.84
N LEU A 150 -26.82 39.88 -22.74
CA LEU A 150 -27.39 39.29 -21.51
C LEU A 150 -26.41 39.37 -20.35
N ALA A 151 -25.13 39.03 -20.57
CA ALA A 151 -24.11 39.17 -19.56
C ALA A 151 -23.96 40.64 -19.08
N ALA A 152 -24.24 41.64 -19.89
CA ALA A 152 -24.27 43.06 -19.53
C ALA A 152 -25.54 43.47 -18.78
N ALA A 153 -26.67 42.75 -18.92
CA ALA A 153 -27.94 43.10 -18.30
C ALA A 153 -27.84 43.03 -16.76
N LYS A 154 -28.48 43.98 -16.06
CA LYS A 154 -28.36 44.14 -14.60
C LYS A 154 -29.09 43.04 -13.80
N ASP A 155 -30.09 42.43 -14.40
CA ASP A 155 -31.00 41.46 -13.84
C ASP A 155 -30.47 40.02 -14.09
N VAL A 156 -29.43 39.85 -14.91
CA VAL A 156 -28.74 38.59 -15.19
C VAL A 156 -27.50 38.49 -14.30
N LEU A 157 -27.38 37.41 -13.59
CA LEU A 157 -26.22 37.09 -12.73
C LEU A 157 -25.09 36.50 -13.54
N ALA A 158 -25.39 35.51 -14.39
CA ALA A 158 -24.42 34.79 -15.20
C ALA A 158 -25.02 34.29 -16.51
N VAL A 159 -24.17 34.18 -17.56
CA VAL A 159 -24.47 33.55 -18.85
C VAL A 159 -23.39 32.47 -19.04
N THR A 160 -23.77 31.20 -18.89
CA THR A 160 -22.85 30.07 -18.88
C THR A 160 -23.16 29.15 -20.05
N PRO A 161 -22.20 28.75 -20.87
CA PRO A 161 -22.45 27.74 -21.91
C PRO A 161 -23.10 26.50 -21.32
N ASP A 162 -24.06 25.92 -22.04
CA ASP A 162 -24.62 24.58 -21.72
C ASP A 162 -23.55 23.55 -22.15
N GLU A 163 -22.66 23.21 -21.23
CA GLU A 163 -21.55 22.30 -21.47
C GLU A 163 -22.00 20.87 -21.24
N ASP A 164 -21.56 19.96 -22.13
CA ASP A 164 -21.64 18.51 -21.89
C ASP A 164 -20.74 18.14 -20.72
N ARG A 165 -21.31 18.04 -19.53
CA ARG A 165 -20.61 17.60 -18.32
C ARG A 165 -20.64 16.09 -18.29
N ALA A 166 -19.50 15.50 -18.63
CA ALA A 166 -19.29 14.08 -18.48
C ALA A 166 -19.49 13.67 -17.01
N VAL A 167 -20.11 12.51 -16.81
CA VAL A 167 -20.19 11.84 -15.50
C VAL A 167 -18.73 11.52 -15.12
N ASP A 168 -18.20 12.09 -14.04
CA ASP A 168 -16.86 11.86 -13.55
C ASP A 168 -16.68 10.37 -13.24
N THR A 169 -15.81 9.71 -14.00
CA THR A 169 -15.75 8.28 -14.06
C THR A 169 -14.31 7.83 -14.05
N ILE A 170 -13.93 7.01 -13.07
CA ILE A 170 -12.59 6.45 -12.88
C ILE A 170 -11.54 7.52 -12.58
N HIS A 171 -11.46 7.83 -11.35
CA HIS A 171 -10.83 8.99 -10.76
C HIS A 171 -9.30 8.97 -10.64
N SER A 172 -8.60 7.82 -10.90
CA SER A 172 -7.15 7.79 -10.65
C SER A 172 -6.31 8.56 -11.68
N PRO A 173 -6.58 8.53 -13.00
CA PRO A 173 -5.89 9.39 -13.97
C PRO A 173 -6.18 10.88 -13.74
N GLU A 174 -7.43 11.25 -13.48
CA GLU A 174 -7.83 12.63 -13.16
C GLU A 174 -7.20 13.09 -11.84
N PHE A 175 -7.32 12.29 -10.79
CA PHE A 175 -6.72 12.57 -9.49
C PHE A 175 -5.21 12.80 -9.57
N LEU A 176 -4.53 12.08 -10.46
CA LEU A 176 -3.10 12.22 -10.73
C LEU A 176 -2.77 13.38 -11.68
N GLY A 177 -3.75 14.08 -12.21
CA GLY A 177 -3.55 15.17 -13.17
C GLY A 177 -3.04 14.70 -14.53
N LEU A 178 -3.40 13.47 -14.95
CA LEU A 178 -3.03 12.92 -16.26
C LEU A 178 -4.00 13.37 -17.35
N SER A 179 -5.31 13.40 -17.06
CA SER A 179 -6.40 13.73 -17.99
C SER A 179 -6.80 15.21 -17.92
N GLY A 180 -7.62 15.65 -18.88
CA GLY A 180 -8.08 17.03 -19.00
C GLY A 180 -7.21 17.92 -19.88
N GLU A 181 -7.69 19.11 -20.24
CA GLU A 181 -7.01 20.05 -21.16
C GLU A 181 -5.64 20.51 -20.66
N ASP A 182 -5.41 20.57 -19.35
CA ASP A 182 -4.13 20.90 -18.71
C ASP A 182 -3.45 19.63 -18.13
N GLY A 183 -3.89 18.42 -18.50
CA GLY A 183 -3.38 17.15 -18.00
C GLY A 183 -2.04 16.77 -18.64
N LEU A 184 -1.27 15.92 -17.94
CA LEU A 184 0.04 15.49 -18.44
C LEU A 184 -0.06 14.80 -19.82
N TRP A 185 -1.13 14.04 -20.10
CA TRP A 185 -1.28 13.39 -21.41
C TRP A 185 -1.32 14.41 -22.56
N GLU A 186 -1.99 15.56 -22.39
CA GLU A 186 -1.99 16.62 -23.40
C GLU A 186 -0.61 17.30 -23.51
N GLU A 187 0.11 17.48 -22.39
CA GLU A 187 1.48 18.02 -22.40
C GLU A 187 2.44 17.10 -23.16
N LEU A 188 2.24 15.77 -23.10
CA LEU A 188 3.01 14.76 -23.83
C LEU A 188 2.65 14.66 -25.32
N GLY A 189 1.72 15.45 -25.81
CA GLY A 189 1.27 15.43 -27.22
C GLY A 189 0.03 14.58 -27.47
N GLY A 190 -0.71 14.28 -26.43
CA GLY A 190 -1.94 13.51 -26.43
C GLY A 190 -1.77 12.05 -26.00
N THR A 191 -2.88 11.41 -25.72
CA THR A 191 -2.92 10.03 -25.19
C THR A 191 -2.26 8.99 -26.12
N ALA A 192 -2.20 9.26 -27.44
CA ALA A 192 -1.54 8.39 -28.42
C ALA A 192 0.01 8.40 -28.33
N GLU A 193 0.57 9.41 -27.69
CA GLU A 193 2.02 9.51 -27.43
C GLU A 193 2.39 9.12 -25.99
N SER A 194 1.40 9.04 -25.08
CA SER A 194 1.59 8.80 -23.65
C SER A 194 2.05 7.35 -23.34
N GLY A 195 3.37 7.15 -23.22
CA GLY A 195 4.04 5.87 -23.05
C GLY A 195 4.34 5.13 -24.36
N LYS A 196 4.27 5.80 -25.50
CA LYS A 196 4.54 5.22 -26.83
C LYS A 196 5.96 4.68 -26.92
N GLY A 197 6.07 3.45 -27.43
CA GLY A 197 7.35 2.76 -27.57
C GLY A 197 7.89 2.16 -26.27
N VAL A 198 7.11 2.17 -25.19
CA VAL A 198 7.46 1.50 -23.92
C VAL A 198 6.68 0.19 -23.80
N VAL A 199 7.33 -0.85 -23.33
CA VAL A 199 6.73 -2.17 -23.02
C VAL A 199 6.70 -2.38 -21.52
N VAL A 200 5.48 -2.48 -20.98
CA VAL A 200 5.25 -2.76 -19.55
C VAL A 200 5.04 -4.25 -19.37
N GLY A 201 5.97 -4.92 -18.71
CA GLY A 201 5.86 -6.30 -18.28
C GLY A 201 5.07 -6.39 -16.97
N VAL A 202 4.09 -7.30 -16.90
CA VAL A 202 3.27 -7.55 -15.71
C VAL A 202 3.46 -8.99 -15.28
N ILE A 203 4.11 -9.19 -14.14
CA ILE A 203 4.35 -10.50 -13.54
C ILE A 203 3.27 -10.71 -12.47
N ASP A 204 2.26 -11.57 -12.76
CA ASP A 204 1.05 -11.66 -11.94
C ASP A 204 0.24 -12.97 -12.23
N THR A 205 -1.09 -12.94 -12.12
CA THR A 205 -2.01 -14.08 -12.31
C THR A 205 -2.37 -14.37 -13.77
N GLY A 206 -1.87 -13.57 -14.73
CA GLY A 206 -2.15 -13.73 -16.15
C GLY A 206 -2.98 -12.60 -16.76
N MET A 207 -3.67 -12.89 -17.87
CA MET A 207 -4.39 -11.91 -18.66
C MET A 207 -5.72 -12.46 -19.18
N THR A 208 -6.76 -11.61 -19.20
CA THR A 208 -8.01 -11.85 -19.94
C THR A 208 -7.88 -11.25 -21.35
N PRO A 209 -7.60 -12.05 -22.38
CA PRO A 209 -7.11 -11.53 -23.67
C PRO A 209 -8.16 -10.76 -24.47
N ASP A 210 -9.44 -11.11 -24.33
CA ASP A 210 -10.54 -10.49 -25.08
C ASP A 210 -11.09 -9.20 -24.42
N HIS A 211 -10.41 -8.74 -23.34
CA HIS A 211 -10.86 -7.55 -22.63
C HIS A 211 -10.60 -6.28 -23.45
N PRO A 212 -11.55 -5.32 -23.57
CA PRO A 212 -11.39 -4.09 -24.35
C PRO A 212 -10.18 -3.24 -23.96
N SER A 213 -9.75 -3.27 -22.70
CA SER A 213 -8.54 -2.57 -22.22
C SER A 213 -7.25 -3.07 -22.88
N PHE A 214 -7.26 -4.25 -23.53
CA PHE A 214 -6.11 -4.86 -24.19
C PHE A 214 -6.33 -5.10 -25.68
N ALA A 215 -7.43 -4.58 -26.23
CA ALA A 215 -7.73 -4.69 -27.64
C ALA A 215 -6.69 -3.93 -28.48
N GLY A 216 -6.23 -4.57 -29.56
CA GLY A 216 -5.30 -4.01 -30.52
C GLY A 216 -5.53 -4.55 -31.94
N ALA A 217 -4.87 -3.93 -32.91
CA ALA A 217 -4.90 -4.45 -34.27
C ALA A 217 -4.10 -5.76 -34.37
N PRO A 218 -4.52 -6.76 -35.13
CA PRO A 218 -3.71 -7.94 -35.42
C PRO A 218 -2.38 -7.53 -36.05
N VAL A 219 -1.26 -8.10 -35.60
CA VAL A 219 0.07 -7.85 -36.14
C VAL A 219 0.27 -8.81 -37.32
N THR A 220 0.36 -8.28 -38.52
CA THR A 220 0.49 -9.08 -39.76
C THR A 220 1.67 -8.67 -40.63
N SER A 221 2.28 -7.51 -40.38
CA SER A 221 3.48 -7.07 -41.08
C SER A 221 4.67 -7.93 -40.67
N THR A 222 5.50 -8.33 -41.62
CA THR A 222 6.79 -8.98 -41.37
C THR A 222 7.96 -8.04 -41.70
N GLU A 223 7.68 -6.80 -42.07
CA GLU A 223 8.68 -5.79 -42.37
C GLU A 223 9.00 -4.98 -41.08
N PRO A 224 10.25 -4.99 -40.59
CA PRO A 224 10.66 -4.18 -39.47
C PRO A 224 10.40 -2.68 -39.75
N SER A 225 10.03 -1.94 -38.71
CA SER A 225 9.78 -0.51 -38.77
C SER A 225 10.74 0.26 -37.83
N ASP A 226 11.17 1.43 -38.26
CA ASP A 226 11.93 2.38 -37.43
C ASP A 226 11.01 3.34 -36.69
N GLU A 227 9.69 3.29 -36.90
CA GLU A 227 8.73 4.12 -36.18
C GLU A 227 8.55 3.62 -34.75
N VAL A 228 8.75 4.51 -33.78
CA VAL A 228 8.57 4.20 -32.35
C VAL A 228 7.15 3.70 -32.07
N GLY A 229 7.04 2.62 -31.33
CA GLY A 229 5.76 1.97 -30.99
C GLY A 229 5.18 1.07 -32.10
N ALA A 230 5.81 1.01 -33.30
CA ALA A 230 5.40 0.09 -34.37
C ALA A 230 5.60 -1.36 -33.98
N THR A 231 4.70 -2.22 -34.47
CA THR A 231 4.73 -3.68 -34.25
C THR A 231 4.82 -4.45 -35.59
N TRP A 232 5.59 -5.55 -35.57
CA TRP A 232 5.70 -6.46 -36.71
C TRP A 232 5.97 -7.90 -36.24
N LEU A 233 5.87 -8.86 -37.08
CA LEU A 233 6.28 -10.24 -36.80
C LEU A 233 7.76 -10.44 -37.19
N ASP A 234 8.54 -11.00 -36.30
CA ASP A 234 9.92 -11.40 -36.56
C ASP A 234 10.00 -12.67 -37.45
N ALA A 235 11.21 -13.20 -37.68
CA ALA A 235 11.42 -14.38 -38.51
C ALA A 235 10.83 -15.67 -37.91
N ASP A 236 10.64 -15.71 -36.60
CA ASP A 236 10.09 -16.86 -35.88
C ASP A 236 8.58 -16.72 -35.65
N GLY A 237 7.99 -15.57 -36.01
CA GLY A 237 6.57 -15.26 -35.89
C GLY A 237 6.18 -14.60 -34.60
N ASN A 238 7.13 -14.16 -33.78
CA ASN A 238 6.90 -13.43 -32.56
C ASN A 238 6.61 -11.95 -32.84
N ILE A 239 5.89 -11.28 -31.94
CA ILE A 239 5.63 -9.85 -32.07
C ILE A 239 6.86 -9.08 -31.62
N ALA A 240 7.39 -8.25 -32.53
CA ALA A 240 8.44 -7.28 -32.25
C ALA A 240 7.86 -5.87 -32.10
N VAL A 241 8.46 -5.04 -31.23
CA VAL A 241 8.08 -3.64 -31.00
C VAL A 241 9.30 -2.74 -31.13
N ARG A 242 9.20 -1.64 -31.84
CA ARG A 242 10.22 -0.57 -31.85
C ARG A 242 10.09 0.27 -30.57
N LYS A 243 11.08 0.19 -29.69
CA LYS A 243 11.08 0.91 -28.41
C LYS A 243 11.44 2.39 -28.58
N ALA A 244 11.18 3.17 -27.53
CA ALA A 244 11.48 4.61 -27.49
C ALA A 244 12.99 4.91 -27.48
N ASP A 245 13.80 4.02 -26.89
CA ASP A 245 15.26 4.07 -26.89
C ASP A 245 15.89 3.67 -28.24
N GLY A 246 15.09 3.15 -29.17
CA GLY A 246 15.50 2.68 -30.50
C GLY A 246 15.80 1.20 -30.55
N ASP A 247 15.79 0.47 -29.43
CA ASP A 247 15.94 -0.97 -29.37
C ASP A 247 14.67 -1.69 -29.84
N VAL A 248 14.70 -3.01 -29.87
CA VAL A 248 13.58 -3.86 -30.28
C VAL A 248 13.25 -4.82 -29.16
N TYR A 249 12.04 -4.73 -28.66
CA TYR A 249 11.43 -5.78 -27.84
C TYR A 249 10.95 -6.92 -28.76
N THR A 250 11.13 -8.17 -28.34
CA THR A 250 10.57 -9.33 -29.06
C THR A 250 10.25 -10.46 -28.08
N ALA A 251 9.02 -10.95 -28.07
CA ALA A 251 8.61 -12.04 -27.20
C ALA A 251 7.57 -12.97 -27.81
N LEU A 252 7.50 -14.17 -27.26
CA LEU A 252 6.54 -15.20 -27.58
C LEU A 252 5.13 -14.84 -27.10
N CYS A 253 4.13 -15.16 -27.90
CA CYS A 253 2.75 -15.31 -27.46
C CYS A 253 2.47 -16.79 -27.21
N ASP A 254 2.50 -17.21 -25.95
CA ASP A 254 2.29 -18.60 -25.57
C ASP A 254 0.85 -19.04 -25.81
N THR A 255 0.65 -20.34 -25.91
CA THR A 255 -0.68 -20.91 -26.22
C THR A 255 -1.04 -21.97 -25.19
N GLY A 256 -2.32 -22.03 -24.86
CA GLY A 256 -2.83 -23.02 -23.93
C GLY A 256 -4.35 -23.02 -23.89
N PRO A 257 -4.96 -23.72 -22.94
CA PRO A 257 -6.39 -23.65 -22.75
C PRO A 257 -6.86 -22.20 -22.57
N ARG A 258 -7.93 -21.82 -23.27
CA ARG A 258 -8.51 -20.45 -23.27
C ARG A 258 -7.57 -19.33 -23.73
N PHE A 259 -6.37 -19.66 -24.27
CA PHE A 259 -5.43 -18.68 -24.79
C PHE A 259 -4.79 -19.17 -26.10
N SER A 260 -4.92 -18.39 -27.17
CA SER A 260 -4.37 -18.68 -28.48
C SER A 260 -3.45 -17.56 -28.96
N ALA A 261 -2.48 -17.89 -29.86
CA ALA A 261 -1.46 -16.94 -30.30
C ALA A 261 -2.02 -15.70 -31.04
N ASP A 262 -3.21 -15.81 -31.66
CA ASP A 262 -3.88 -14.69 -32.31
C ASP A 262 -4.56 -13.71 -31.36
N GLN A 263 -4.54 -13.96 -30.05
CA GLN A 263 -5.00 -13.04 -29.02
C GLN A 263 -3.94 -12.01 -28.63
N CYS A 264 -2.66 -12.29 -28.89
CA CYS A 264 -1.66 -11.22 -28.87
C CYS A 264 -1.84 -10.32 -30.10
N ASN A 265 -1.63 -9.04 -29.90
CA ASN A 265 -1.98 -8.00 -30.86
C ASN A 265 -1.05 -6.78 -30.70
N SER A 266 -1.34 -5.68 -31.36
CA SER A 266 -0.52 -4.46 -31.29
C SER A 266 -0.55 -3.75 -29.92
N LYS A 267 -1.38 -4.19 -28.96
CA LYS A 267 -1.47 -3.70 -27.58
C LYS A 267 -0.92 -4.74 -26.59
N LEU A 268 -1.49 -5.93 -26.55
CA LEU A 268 -0.98 -7.09 -25.83
C LEU A 268 0.06 -7.79 -26.73
N VAL A 269 1.34 -7.44 -26.54
CA VAL A 269 2.41 -7.88 -27.46
C VAL A 269 3.02 -9.23 -27.09
N SER A 270 2.83 -9.69 -25.86
CA SER A 270 3.25 -10.99 -25.35
C SER A 270 2.38 -11.44 -24.20
N ALA A 271 2.19 -12.74 -24.08
CA ALA A 271 1.65 -13.38 -22.89
C ALA A 271 2.32 -14.75 -22.75
N GLN A 272 2.94 -14.99 -21.60
CA GLN A 272 3.67 -16.21 -21.26
C GLN A 272 3.24 -16.71 -19.88
N HIS A 273 3.49 -18.01 -19.59
CA HIS A 273 3.19 -18.57 -18.26
C HIS A 273 4.35 -19.41 -17.74
N PHE A 274 4.58 -19.37 -16.46
CA PHE A 274 5.61 -20.09 -15.72
C PHE A 274 4.95 -20.83 -14.57
N SER A 275 5.05 -22.14 -14.54
CA SER A 275 4.23 -22.98 -13.68
C SER A 275 4.97 -24.20 -13.11
N ASP A 276 6.28 -24.30 -13.30
CA ASP A 276 7.06 -25.46 -12.84
C ASP A 276 7.06 -25.58 -11.33
N GLY A 277 7.20 -24.45 -10.62
CA GLY A 277 7.10 -24.37 -9.17
C GLY A 277 5.69 -24.73 -8.67
N PHE A 278 4.65 -24.16 -9.29
CA PHE A 278 3.27 -24.49 -8.95
C PHE A 278 2.94 -25.96 -9.19
N ALA A 279 3.23 -26.48 -10.38
CA ALA A 279 2.92 -27.87 -10.73
C ALA A 279 3.70 -28.90 -9.90
N ALA A 280 4.90 -28.53 -9.42
CA ALA A 280 5.69 -29.39 -8.53
C ALA A 280 5.14 -29.45 -7.10
N ASN A 281 4.50 -28.37 -6.62
CA ASN A 281 4.07 -28.25 -5.23
C ASN A 281 2.56 -28.41 -5.02
N VAL A 282 1.73 -28.15 -6.05
CA VAL A 282 0.25 -28.25 -5.97
C VAL A 282 -0.25 -29.32 -6.92
N ALA A 283 -0.86 -30.37 -6.36
CA ALA A 283 -1.39 -31.45 -7.19
C ALA A 283 -2.60 -30.93 -8.01
N GLN A 284 -2.74 -31.34 -9.26
CA GLN A 284 -3.78 -30.87 -10.19
C GLN A 284 -5.22 -31.00 -9.65
N LYS A 285 -5.49 -31.99 -8.80
CA LYS A 285 -6.80 -32.15 -8.12
C LYS A 285 -7.13 -31.03 -7.12
N ASP A 286 -6.12 -30.28 -6.71
CA ASP A 286 -6.20 -29.20 -5.73
C ASP A 286 -6.13 -27.82 -6.42
N TRP A 287 -6.15 -27.77 -7.76
CA TRP A 287 -6.32 -26.53 -8.52
C TRP A 287 -7.77 -26.06 -8.44
N THR A 288 -8.01 -24.77 -8.59
CA THR A 288 -9.39 -24.28 -8.78
C THR A 288 -9.95 -24.76 -10.11
N SER A 289 -11.27 -24.75 -10.26
CA SER A 289 -11.93 -25.22 -11.51
C SER A 289 -11.62 -24.32 -12.71
N GLU A 290 -11.21 -23.09 -12.48
CA GLU A 290 -10.88 -22.09 -13.50
C GLU A 290 -9.39 -22.09 -13.88
N GLU A 291 -8.53 -22.72 -13.05
CA GLU A 291 -7.08 -22.67 -13.26
C GLU A 291 -6.63 -23.68 -14.33
N GLU A 292 -5.83 -23.17 -15.25
CA GLU A 292 -5.22 -23.91 -16.35
C GLU A 292 -3.80 -23.41 -16.58
N LEU A 293 -2.89 -24.30 -17.05
CA LEU A 293 -1.52 -23.90 -17.38
C LEU A 293 -1.51 -23.18 -18.75
N SER A 294 -1.77 -21.93 -18.72
CA SER A 294 -1.79 -21.00 -19.85
C SER A 294 -1.66 -19.56 -19.35
N PRO A 295 -1.41 -18.56 -20.20
CA PRO A 295 -1.41 -17.16 -19.82
C PRO A 295 -2.75 -16.61 -19.34
N TYR A 296 -3.85 -17.41 -19.51
CA TYR A 296 -5.19 -16.97 -19.11
C TYR A 296 -5.27 -16.66 -17.62
N ASP A 297 -5.91 -15.54 -17.29
CA ASP A 297 -6.12 -15.10 -15.91
C ASP A 297 -7.33 -15.82 -15.28
N ALA A 298 -7.07 -16.70 -14.33
CA ALA A 298 -8.07 -17.43 -13.58
C ALA A 298 -8.52 -16.72 -12.29
N ASP A 299 -7.89 -15.60 -11.96
CA ASP A 299 -8.14 -14.83 -10.73
C ASP A 299 -8.75 -13.44 -11.03
N GLY A 300 -8.16 -12.69 -11.94
CA GLY A 300 -8.53 -11.34 -12.31
C GLY A 300 -7.59 -10.26 -11.79
N HIS A 301 -6.63 -10.62 -10.91
CA HIS A 301 -5.67 -9.69 -10.33
C HIS A 301 -4.68 -9.18 -11.39
N GLY A 302 -4.10 -10.06 -12.22
CA GLY A 302 -3.17 -9.70 -13.28
C GLY A 302 -3.80 -8.82 -14.37
N SER A 303 -5.04 -9.13 -14.79
CA SER A 303 -5.80 -8.27 -15.70
C SER A 303 -6.02 -6.87 -15.12
N HIS A 304 -6.26 -6.78 -13.79
CA HIS A 304 -6.47 -5.51 -13.10
C HIS A 304 -5.19 -4.67 -13.05
N THR A 305 -4.08 -5.27 -12.67
CA THR A 305 -2.79 -4.57 -12.57
C THR A 305 -2.29 -4.12 -13.94
N ALA A 306 -2.42 -4.96 -14.98
CA ALA A 306 -2.09 -4.59 -16.37
C ALA A 306 -3.00 -3.47 -16.91
N GLY A 307 -4.30 -3.53 -16.60
CA GLY A 307 -5.28 -2.51 -16.97
C GLY A 307 -4.97 -1.16 -16.34
N THR A 308 -4.56 -1.17 -15.07
CA THR A 308 -4.15 0.04 -14.33
C THR A 308 -2.86 0.64 -14.92
N ALA A 309 -1.83 -0.18 -15.20
CA ALA A 309 -0.56 0.33 -15.70
C ALA A 309 -0.68 0.88 -17.13
N ALA A 310 -1.23 0.08 -18.05
CA ALA A 310 -1.17 0.36 -19.47
C ALA A 310 -2.43 -0.09 -20.23
N GLY A 311 -3.62 -0.09 -19.63
CA GLY A 311 -4.88 -0.32 -20.33
C GLY A 311 -5.14 0.71 -21.42
N ASN A 312 -5.96 0.36 -22.43
CA ASN A 312 -6.42 1.30 -23.45
C ASN A 312 -7.16 2.48 -22.82
N LEU A 313 -7.16 3.60 -23.55
CA LEU A 313 -7.89 4.81 -23.19
C LEU A 313 -9.42 4.60 -23.31
N ASP A 314 -10.17 5.23 -22.41
CA ASP A 314 -11.62 5.45 -22.49
C ASP A 314 -12.45 4.19 -22.73
N VAL A 315 -12.12 3.10 -22.03
CA VAL A 315 -12.87 1.84 -22.12
C VAL A 315 -14.08 1.90 -21.18
N PRO A 316 -15.33 1.77 -21.69
CA PRO A 316 -16.54 1.81 -20.85
C PRO A 316 -16.50 0.72 -19.76
N ALA A 317 -16.55 1.10 -18.49
CA ALA A 317 -16.48 0.22 -17.35
C ALA A 317 -17.87 -0.02 -16.76
N VAL A 318 -18.32 -1.28 -16.80
CA VAL A 318 -19.60 -1.71 -16.25
C VAL A 318 -19.36 -2.76 -15.17
N VAL A 319 -19.89 -2.53 -13.96
CA VAL A 319 -19.82 -3.46 -12.83
C VAL A 319 -21.24 -3.76 -12.35
N ASP A 320 -21.64 -5.02 -12.40
CA ASP A 320 -22.98 -5.50 -12.01
C ASP A 320 -24.15 -4.78 -12.72
N GLY A 321 -23.91 -4.27 -13.94
CA GLY A 321 -24.89 -3.56 -14.75
C GLY A 321 -24.96 -2.05 -14.50
N SER A 322 -24.20 -1.51 -13.54
CA SER A 322 -24.00 -0.08 -13.33
C SER A 322 -22.81 0.43 -14.14
N GLU A 323 -22.97 1.56 -14.81
CA GLU A 323 -21.91 2.25 -15.55
C GLU A 323 -21.11 3.12 -14.59
N TYR A 324 -19.79 2.85 -14.50
CA TYR A 324 -18.87 3.65 -13.68
C TYR A 324 -17.98 4.55 -14.54
N GLY A 325 -18.27 4.63 -15.85
CA GLY A 325 -17.69 5.49 -16.87
C GLY A 325 -16.51 4.87 -17.65
N LEU A 326 -15.44 5.62 -17.91
CA LEU A 326 -14.41 5.25 -18.88
C LEU A 326 -13.10 4.90 -18.16
N ALA A 327 -12.64 3.62 -18.26
CA ALA A 327 -11.38 3.14 -17.71
C ALA A 327 -10.20 3.45 -18.64
N SER A 328 -9.09 3.90 -18.06
CA SER A 328 -7.83 4.12 -18.78
C SER A 328 -6.64 3.70 -17.93
N GLY A 329 -5.64 3.08 -18.57
CA GLY A 329 -4.34 2.87 -17.92
C GLY A 329 -3.56 4.18 -17.82
N MET A 330 -2.56 4.22 -16.92
CA MET A 330 -1.71 5.40 -16.72
C MET A 330 -0.91 5.77 -17.98
N ALA A 331 -0.48 4.76 -18.74
CA ALA A 331 0.25 4.91 -20.01
C ALA A 331 -0.51 4.22 -21.17
N PRO A 332 -1.57 4.85 -21.72
CA PRO A 332 -2.48 4.19 -22.66
C PRO A 332 -1.83 3.80 -24.00
N ALA A 333 -0.76 4.47 -24.43
CA ALA A 333 -0.02 4.13 -25.64
C ALA A 333 1.09 3.07 -25.45
N ALA A 334 1.44 2.74 -24.21
CA ALA A 334 2.40 1.68 -23.90
C ALA A 334 1.87 0.30 -24.30
N LYS A 335 2.77 -0.62 -24.57
CA LYS A 335 2.46 -2.03 -24.85
C LYS A 335 2.44 -2.82 -23.55
N VAL A 336 1.71 -3.93 -23.56
CA VAL A 336 1.58 -4.84 -22.40
C VAL A 336 2.21 -6.17 -22.76
N ALA A 337 3.09 -6.66 -21.90
CA ALA A 337 3.63 -8.01 -21.90
C ALA A 337 3.27 -8.70 -20.58
N VAL A 338 2.77 -9.91 -20.61
CA VAL A 338 2.28 -10.62 -19.43
C VAL A 338 3.10 -11.87 -19.18
N TYR A 339 3.47 -12.06 -17.92
CA TYR A 339 4.23 -13.19 -17.41
C TYR A 339 3.47 -13.79 -16.22
N LYS A 340 2.65 -14.81 -16.49
CA LYS A 340 1.86 -15.44 -15.41
C LYS A 340 2.74 -16.33 -14.56
N VAL A 341 2.77 -16.06 -13.26
CA VAL A 341 3.51 -16.85 -12.24
C VAL A 341 2.63 -17.27 -11.08
N CYS A 342 1.44 -16.68 -10.96
CA CYS A 342 0.50 -16.98 -9.90
C CYS A 342 -0.66 -17.82 -10.43
N HIS A 343 -0.90 -18.95 -9.78
CA HIS A 343 -1.91 -19.92 -10.13
C HIS A 343 -2.87 -20.18 -8.97
N SER A 344 -4.14 -20.44 -9.25
CA SER A 344 -5.19 -20.56 -8.25
C SER A 344 -5.30 -21.97 -7.71
N SER A 345 -5.24 -22.10 -6.36
CA SER A 345 -5.37 -23.38 -5.64
C SER A 345 -6.61 -23.39 -4.77
N SER A 346 -7.28 -24.55 -4.69
CA SER A 346 -8.38 -24.81 -3.76
C SER A 346 -7.92 -25.14 -2.34
N LEU A 347 -6.60 -25.27 -2.13
CA LEU A 347 -6.03 -25.53 -0.80
C LEU A 347 -5.99 -24.24 0.04
N PRO A 348 -6.45 -24.27 1.29
CA PRO A 348 -6.37 -23.10 2.15
C PRO A 348 -4.91 -22.73 2.42
N ASN A 349 -4.61 -21.44 2.34
CA ASN A 349 -3.29 -20.83 2.58
C ASN A 349 -2.16 -21.29 1.63
N VAL A 350 -2.48 -21.85 0.49
CA VAL A 350 -1.53 -22.10 -0.59
C VAL A 350 -1.73 -20.99 -1.63
N GLY A 351 -0.90 -19.94 -1.56
CA GLY A 351 -0.73 -18.98 -2.63
C GLY A 351 -0.06 -19.68 -3.83
N GLY A 352 -0.49 -19.38 -5.02
CA GLY A 352 0.02 -20.04 -6.24
C GLY A 352 1.25 -19.38 -6.84
N CYS A 353 1.88 -18.37 -6.20
CA CYS A 353 3.03 -17.64 -6.71
C CYS A 353 4.32 -18.21 -6.13
N PHE A 354 5.00 -19.07 -6.86
CA PHE A 354 6.24 -19.70 -6.39
C PHE A 354 7.47 -18.91 -6.82
N THR A 355 8.50 -18.91 -5.96
CA THR A 355 9.77 -18.21 -6.21
C THR A 355 10.39 -18.63 -7.53
N THR A 356 10.41 -19.94 -7.84
CA THR A 356 10.94 -20.49 -9.09
C THR A 356 10.26 -19.89 -10.30
N ASP A 357 8.93 -19.83 -10.31
CA ASP A 357 8.12 -19.31 -11.41
C ASP A 357 8.35 -17.79 -11.56
N SER A 358 8.46 -17.07 -10.44
CA SER A 358 8.73 -15.62 -10.43
C SER A 358 10.12 -15.29 -10.99
N VAL A 359 11.15 -16.04 -10.58
CA VAL A 359 12.52 -15.83 -11.08
C VAL A 359 12.61 -16.14 -12.59
N ALA A 360 11.99 -17.25 -13.04
CA ALA A 360 11.94 -17.60 -14.45
C ALA A 360 11.24 -16.53 -15.31
N ALA A 361 10.16 -15.94 -14.77
CA ALA A 361 9.45 -14.85 -15.45
C ALA A 361 10.25 -13.55 -15.53
N ILE A 362 11.00 -13.20 -14.45
CA ILE A 362 11.88 -12.02 -14.45
C ILE A 362 13.01 -12.21 -15.47
N ASP A 363 13.65 -13.38 -15.46
CA ASP A 363 14.72 -13.72 -16.43
C ASP A 363 14.23 -13.60 -17.87
N GLN A 364 13.06 -14.17 -18.16
CA GLN A 364 12.45 -14.09 -19.49
C GLN A 364 12.07 -12.66 -19.87
N ALA A 365 11.52 -11.87 -18.96
CA ALA A 365 11.14 -10.48 -19.22
C ALA A 365 12.34 -9.60 -19.59
N VAL A 366 13.49 -9.85 -18.95
CA VAL A 366 14.77 -9.20 -19.31
C VAL A 366 15.25 -9.64 -20.68
N LEU A 367 15.16 -10.95 -20.99
CA LEU A 367 15.53 -11.49 -22.32
C LEU A 367 14.62 -10.94 -23.43
N ASP A 368 13.34 -10.76 -23.18
CA ASP A 368 12.38 -10.17 -24.11
C ASP A 368 12.63 -8.67 -24.35
N GLY A 369 13.24 -7.98 -23.38
CA GLY A 369 13.63 -6.58 -23.46
C GLY A 369 12.53 -5.59 -23.02
N VAL A 370 11.76 -5.90 -21.95
CA VAL A 370 10.80 -4.96 -21.36
C VAL A 370 11.50 -3.72 -20.82
N ASP A 371 10.79 -2.61 -20.74
CA ASP A 371 11.29 -1.35 -20.18
C ASP A 371 10.91 -1.19 -18.71
N VAL A 372 9.72 -1.68 -18.35
CA VAL A 372 9.13 -1.53 -17.01
C VAL A 372 8.60 -2.90 -16.57
N LEU A 373 8.81 -3.26 -15.31
CA LEU A 373 8.17 -4.40 -14.65
C LEU A 373 7.25 -3.93 -13.52
N ASN A 374 6.04 -4.47 -13.49
CA ASN A 374 5.14 -4.43 -12.34
C ASN A 374 5.13 -5.78 -11.64
N PHE A 375 5.38 -5.79 -10.33
CA PHE A 375 5.34 -6.97 -9.47
C PHE A 375 4.43 -6.71 -8.27
N SER A 376 3.18 -7.16 -8.36
CA SER A 376 2.16 -6.96 -7.33
C SER A 376 2.00 -8.20 -6.44
N ILE A 377 3.10 -8.84 -6.08
CA ILE A 377 3.20 -10.07 -5.28
C ILE A 377 4.00 -9.78 -4.01
N SER A 378 3.78 -10.53 -2.93
CA SER A 378 4.50 -10.35 -1.67
C SER A 378 5.98 -10.76 -1.78
N GLY A 379 6.86 -10.08 -1.03
CA GLY A 379 8.30 -10.36 -0.96
C GLY A 379 8.79 -10.57 0.48
N SER A 380 10.10 -10.77 0.62
CA SER A 380 10.75 -10.88 1.93
C SER A 380 10.69 -9.57 2.70
N THR A 381 10.44 -9.65 4.00
CA THR A 381 10.49 -8.50 4.94
C THR A 381 11.82 -8.41 5.68
N THR A 382 12.69 -9.41 5.59
CA THR A 382 13.87 -9.57 6.47
C THR A 382 15.20 -9.61 5.74
N THR A 383 15.19 -9.84 4.42
CA THR A 383 16.44 -9.92 3.62
C THR A 383 16.22 -9.36 2.21
N SER A 384 17.30 -8.82 1.61
CA SER A 384 17.40 -8.54 0.17
C SER A 384 18.24 -9.59 -0.58
N LEU A 385 18.72 -10.62 0.12
CA LEU A 385 19.35 -11.80 -0.48
C LEU A 385 18.31 -12.88 -0.83
N ASP A 386 17.18 -12.45 -1.32
CA ASP A 386 16.08 -13.26 -1.84
C ASP A 386 16.26 -13.43 -3.36
N PRO A 387 16.05 -14.63 -3.94
CA PRO A 387 16.26 -14.85 -5.37
C PRO A 387 15.46 -13.92 -6.30
N VAL A 388 14.24 -13.55 -5.90
CA VAL A 388 13.39 -12.61 -6.67
C VAL A 388 13.99 -11.20 -6.61
N GLU A 389 14.42 -10.74 -5.42
CA GLU A 389 15.08 -9.45 -5.24
C GLU A 389 16.39 -9.35 -6.04
N LEU A 390 17.18 -10.42 -6.08
CA LEU A 390 18.43 -10.48 -6.84
C LEU A 390 18.19 -10.52 -8.36
N ALA A 391 17.13 -11.19 -8.81
CA ALA A 391 16.73 -11.16 -10.22
C ALA A 391 16.31 -9.73 -10.63
N PHE A 392 15.57 -9.02 -9.77
CA PHE A 392 15.26 -7.60 -10.00
C PHE A 392 16.49 -6.69 -9.97
N MET A 393 17.54 -7.02 -9.21
CA MET A 393 18.80 -6.28 -9.27
C MET A 393 19.41 -6.34 -10.68
N SER A 394 19.43 -7.53 -11.26
CA SER A 394 19.94 -7.73 -12.62
C SER A 394 19.05 -7.07 -13.67
N ALA A 395 17.73 -7.11 -13.50
CA ALA A 395 16.78 -6.40 -14.35
C ALA A 395 17.01 -4.88 -14.30
N ALA A 396 17.14 -4.30 -13.11
CA ALA A 396 17.42 -2.87 -12.95
C ALA A 396 18.80 -2.47 -13.52
N ALA A 397 19.81 -3.32 -13.34
CA ALA A 397 21.14 -3.12 -13.92
C ALA A 397 21.13 -3.16 -15.46
N SER A 398 20.17 -3.88 -16.07
CA SER A 398 19.98 -3.94 -17.54
C SER A 398 19.07 -2.84 -18.09
N GLY A 399 18.62 -1.90 -17.24
CA GLY A 399 17.82 -0.75 -17.68
C GLY A 399 16.32 -0.88 -17.45
N VAL A 400 15.83 -1.95 -16.80
CA VAL A 400 14.42 -2.18 -16.52
C VAL A 400 13.99 -1.47 -15.23
N PHE A 401 12.97 -0.61 -15.30
CA PHE A 401 12.38 -0.02 -14.09
C PHE A 401 11.45 -1.04 -13.40
N VAL A 402 11.63 -1.25 -12.10
CA VAL A 402 10.80 -2.21 -11.34
C VAL A 402 9.95 -1.49 -10.30
N ALA A 403 8.63 -1.60 -10.42
CA ALA A 403 7.67 -1.23 -9.38
C ALA A 403 7.19 -2.49 -8.65
N ALA A 404 7.26 -2.48 -7.31
CA ALA A 404 6.80 -3.58 -6.48
C ALA A 404 5.89 -3.10 -5.35
N SER A 405 4.88 -3.91 -4.99
CA SER A 405 3.93 -3.58 -3.94
C SER A 405 4.58 -3.65 -2.56
N ALA A 406 4.28 -2.69 -1.66
CA ALA A 406 4.83 -2.67 -0.29
C ALA A 406 4.28 -3.80 0.61
N GLY A 407 3.20 -4.45 0.19
CA GLY A 407 2.48 -5.47 0.97
C GLY A 407 1.27 -4.90 1.72
N ASN A 408 0.39 -5.80 2.16
CA ASN A 408 -0.92 -5.47 2.76
C ASN A 408 -1.01 -5.86 4.25
N SER A 409 0.11 -5.87 4.97
CA SER A 409 0.22 -6.27 6.39
C SER A 409 0.25 -5.10 7.37
N GLY A 410 -0.15 -3.88 6.93
CA GLY A 410 -0.32 -2.73 7.81
C GLY A 410 -1.47 -2.89 8.82
N PRO A 411 -1.62 -1.98 9.78
CA PRO A 411 -0.83 -0.77 10.04
C PRO A 411 0.40 -1.01 10.94
N GLY A 412 0.78 -2.26 11.17
CA GLY A 412 1.96 -2.61 11.97
C GLY A 412 3.25 -2.02 11.38
N VAL A 413 4.19 -1.62 12.25
CA VAL A 413 5.51 -1.19 11.82
C VAL A 413 6.36 -2.39 11.39
N SER A 414 7.32 -2.16 10.48
CA SER A 414 8.25 -3.18 9.99
C SER A 414 7.55 -4.36 9.30
N THR A 415 6.52 -4.06 8.53
CA THR A 415 5.75 -5.01 7.73
C THR A 415 6.01 -4.87 6.23
N VAL A 416 6.80 -3.87 5.82
CA VAL A 416 7.10 -3.61 4.42
C VAL A 416 7.92 -4.74 3.80
N ALA A 417 7.47 -5.21 2.64
CA ALA A 417 8.16 -6.14 1.76
C ALA A 417 8.96 -5.40 0.68
N HIS A 418 9.72 -6.12 -0.13
CA HIS A 418 10.53 -5.58 -1.23
C HIS A 418 11.48 -4.47 -0.74
N ASN A 419 12.43 -4.90 0.10
CA ASN A 419 13.30 -3.99 0.84
C ASN A 419 14.56 -3.55 0.05
N SER A 420 14.72 -3.96 -1.19
CA SER A 420 15.91 -3.69 -1.99
C SER A 420 15.94 -2.26 -2.56
N PRO A 421 17.13 -1.64 -2.70
CA PRO A 421 17.25 -0.26 -3.18
C PRO A 421 17.03 -0.11 -4.70
N TRP A 422 17.28 -1.15 -5.50
CA TRP A 422 17.20 -1.14 -6.96
C TRP A 422 15.79 -1.19 -7.55
N LEU A 423 14.76 -1.42 -6.73
CA LEU A 423 13.36 -1.38 -7.12
C LEU A 423 12.60 -0.27 -6.38
N THR A 424 11.41 0.08 -6.87
CA THR A 424 10.53 1.09 -6.26
C THR A 424 9.39 0.42 -5.52
N THR A 425 9.43 0.47 -4.17
CA THR A 425 8.41 -0.11 -3.29
C THR A 425 7.28 0.88 -3.07
N VAL A 426 6.05 0.49 -3.43
CA VAL A 426 4.90 1.39 -3.53
C VAL A 426 3.88 1.13 -2.43
N ALA A 427 3.60 2.13 -1.60
CA ALA A 427 2.54 2.13 -0.60
C ALA A 427 1.18 2.51 -1.22
N ALA A 428 0.09 2.05 -0.59
CA ALA A 428 -1.27 2.37 -1.03
C ALA A 428 -1.84 3.60 -0.33
N SER A 429 -2.53 4.44 -1.10
CA SER A 429 -3.28 5.59 -0.62
C SER A 429 -4.72 5.62 -1.15
N THR A 430 -5.58 6.39 -0.48
CA THR A 430 -6.88 6.78 -1.04
C THR A 430 -6.68 7.81 -2.15
N HIS A 431 -7.63 7.87 -3.10
CA HIS A 431 -7.67 8.90 -4.15
C HIS A 431 -9.07 9.46 -4.33
N PHE A 432 -10.09 8.62 -4.27
CA PHE A 432 -11.48 8.99 -4.34
C PHE A 432 -12.27 8.23 -3.26
N ASN A 433 -13.35 8.84 -2.74
CA ASN A 433 -14.19 8.23 -1.72
C ASN A 433 -15.58 7.92 -2.30
N TYR A 434 -15.90 6.64 -2.48
CA TYR A 434 -17.25 6.18 -2.73
C TYR A 434 -18.01 6.11 -1.41
N TYR A 435 -19.08 6.88 -1.28
CA TYR A 435 -19.83 6.97 -0.04
C TYR A 435 -21.06 6.09 -0.03
N GLY A 436 -21.38 5.55 1.13
CA GLY A 436 -22.65 4.96 1.48
C GLY A 436 -23.06 5.39 2.89
N THR A 437 -24.34 5.37 3.19
CA THR A 437 -24.86 5.78 4.50
C THR A 437 -25.64 4.64 5.14
N VAL A 438 -25.34 4.35 6.41
CA VAL A 438 -26.17 3.51 7.27
C VAL A 438 -27.14 4.39 8.03
N GLU A 439 -28.43 4.27 7.73
CA GLU A 439 -29.51 4.93 8.48
C GLU A 439 -30.08 3.94 9.49
N LEU A 440 -29.96 4.23 10.78
CA LEU A 440 -30.57 3.41 11.83
C LEU A 440 -32.06 3.71 12.00
N GLY A 441 -32.84 2.75 12.48
CA GLY A 441 -34.27 2.93 12.73
C GLY A 441 -34.64 3.98 13.76
N ASN A 442 -33.68 4.53 14.49
CA ASN A 442 -33.85 5.69 15.37
C ASN A 442 -33.55 7.03 14.66
N GLY A 443 -33.20 7.01 13.36
CA GLY A 443 -32.90 8.18 12.54
C GLY A 443 -31.45 8.66 12.58
N GLU A 444 -30.55 7.98 13.29
CA GLU A 444 -29.12 8.30 13.25
C GLU A 444 -28.49 7.84 11.93
N LEU A 445 -27.65 8.71 11.34
CA LEU A 445 -26.96 8.48 10.07
C LEU A 445 -25.46 8.29 10.32
N TYR A 446 -24.87 7.27 9.68
CA TYR A 446 -23.45 6.99 9.73
C TYR A 446 -22.90 6.84 8.31
N ARG A 447 -21.95 7.69 7.95
CA ARG A 447 -21.25 7.61 6.67
C ARG A 447 -20.25 6.45 6.67
N GLY A 448 -20.14 5.78 5.53
CA GLY A 448 -19.13 4.77 5.26
C GLY A 448 -18.77 4.77 3.78
N SER A 449 -17.99 3.77 3.35
CA SER A 449 -17.68 3.52 1.94
C SER A 449 -18.64 2.49 1.33
N SER A 450 -19.13 2.75 0.12
CA SER A 450 -19.94 1.82 -0.66
C SER A 450 -19.93 2.21 -2.12
N VAL A 451 -19.74 1.24 -3.01
CA VAL A 451 -19.92 1.38 -4.47
C VAL A 451 -21.33 0.98 -4.92
N SER A 452 -22.22 0.64 -4.00
CA SER A 452 -23.60 0.26 -4.34
C SER A 452 -24.44 1.48 -4.67
N GLU A 453 -24.85 1.61 -5.92
CA GLU A 453 -25.75 2.70 -6.36
C GLU A 453 -27.21 2.50 -5.95
N THR A 454 -27.65 1.26 -5.76
CA THR A 454 -29.04 0.94 -5.42
C THR A 454 -29.32 0.89 -3.92
N GLY A 455 -28.31 0.55 -3.11
CA GLY A 455 -28.45 0.42 -1.67
C GLY A 455 -29.55 -0.57 -1.23
N LEU A 456 -30.02 -0.39 0.01
CA LEU A 456 -31.18 -1.05 0.61
C LEU A 456 -32.01 0.00 1.36
N PRO A 457 -32.85 0.78 0.67
CA PRO A 457 -33.49 1.98 1.24
C PRO A 457 -34.64 1.69 2.21
N GLN A 458 -35.05 0.42 2.36
CA GLN A 458 -36.11 0.03 3.28
C GLN A 458 -35.55 -0.36 4.64
N GLN A 459 -36.18 0.11 5.71
CA GLN A 459 -35.83 -0.29 7.08
C GLN A 459 -35.96 -1.81 7.24
N THR A 460 -34.84 -2.48 7.44
CA THR A 460 -34.63 -3.92 7.46
C THR A 460 -34.08 -4.34 8.83
N PRO A 461 -34.44 -5.52 9.37
CA PRO A 461 -33.88 -5.97 10.65
C PRO A 461 -32.35 -5.94 10.64
N LEU A 462 -31.75 -5.31 11.65
CA LEU A 462 -30.30 -5.24 11.85
C LEU A 462 -29.87 -6.27 12.90
N ARG A 463 -28.91 -7.11 12.58
CA ARG A 463 -28.43 -8.20 13.43
C ARG A 463 -26.92 -8.14 13.64
N LEU A 464 -26.48 -8.38 14.86
CA LEU A 464 -25.07 -8.66 15.11
C LEU A 464 -24.72 -10.07 14.62
N ALA A 465 -23.62 -10.25 13.93
CA ALA A 465 -23.16 -11.58 13.48
C ALA A 465 -23.03 -12.59 14.63
N THR A 466 -22.63 -12.12 15.82
CA THR A 466 -22.59 -12.97 17.05
C THR A 466 -23.96 -13.38 17.56
N ALA A 467 -25.01 -12.62 17.30
CA ALA A 467 -26.37 -12.93 17.73
C ALA A 467 -27.06 -13.93 16.78
N VAL A 468 -26.58 -14.05 15.54
CA VAL A 468 -27.07 -14.95 14.51
C VAL A 468 -26.05 -16.06 14.17
N ALA A 469 -25.16 -16.39 15.12
CA ALA A 469 -24.15 -17.42 14.95
C ALA A 469 -24.78 -18.82 15.08
N VAL A 470 -24.25 -19.79 14.32
CA VAL A 470 -24.57 -21.19 14.56
C VAL A 470 -24.19 -21.62 15.99
N ALA A 471 -24.92 -22.55 16.58
CA ALA A 471 -24.66 -22.99 17.97
C ALA A 471 -23.25 -23.58 18.19
N THR A 472 -22.64 -24.13 17.14
CA THR A 472 -21.27 -24.68 17.17
C THR A 472 -20.57 -24.26 15.87
N PRO A 473 -19.87 -23.10 15.84
CA PRO A 473 -19.07 -22.71 14.69
C PRO A 473 -17.94 -23.70 14.39
N PRO A 474 -17.49 -23.83 13.14
CA PRO A 474 -16.33 -24.65 12.80
C PRO A 474 -15.11 -24.23 13.63
N THR A 475 -14.27 -25.22 14.00
CA THR A 475 -13.10 -24.98 14.86
C THR A 475 -12.17 -23.92 14.24
N GLY A 476 -11.81 -22.90 15.04
CA GLY A 476 -10.90 -21.82 14.61
C GLY A 476 -11.59 -20.69 13.85
N LEU A 477 -12.88 -20.79 13.49
CA LEU A 477 -13.65 -19.74 12.80
C LEU A 477 -14.51 -18.94 13.78
N SER A 478 -14.76 -17.69 13.44
CA SER A 478 -15.46 -16.71 14.27
C SER A 478 -16.65 -16.09 13.54
N ALA A 479 -17.83 -16.15 14.14
CA ALA A 479 -19.04 -15.53 13.60
C ALA A 479 -18.94 -14.00 13.56
N VAL A 480 -18.23 -13.36 14.49
CA VAL A 480 -18.07 -11.90 14.48
C VAL A 480 -17.40 -11.40 13.20
N LEU A 481 -16.55 -12.23 12.60
CA LEU A 481 -15.86 -11.99 11.35
C LEU A 481 -16.67 -12.42 10.12
N CYS A 482 -17.89 -12.96 10.30
CA CYS A 482 -18.70 -13.54 9.22
C CYS A 482 -17.90 -14.53 8.35
N GLN A 483 -17.19 -15.47 9.00
CA GLN A 483 -16.41 -16.50 8.31
C GLN A 483 -17.32 -17.64 7.81
N PRO A 484 -16.92 -18.43 6.80
CA PRO A 484 -17.73 -19.49 6.22
C PRO A 484 -18.30 -20.48 7.25
N GLY A 485 -19.61 -20.77 7.15
CA GLY A 485 -20.30 -21.70 8.02
C GLY A 485 -20.50 -21.26 9.47
N THR A 486 -20.27 -20.00 9.81
CA THR A 486 -20.43 -19.48 11.18
C THR A 486 -21.79 -18.84 11.46
N LEU A 487 -22.56 -18.51 10.42
CA LEU A 487 -23.88 -17.85 10.53
C LEU A 487 -25.01 -18.83 10.37
N ASP A 488 -26.09 -18.65 11.16
CA ASP A 488 -27.30 -19.48 11.10
C ASP A 488 -28.30 -18.91 10.08
N PRO A 489 -28.57 -19.62 8.96
CA PRO A 489 -29.49 -19.12 7.95
C PRO A 489 -30.92 -18.84 8.46
N ALA A 490 -31.37 -19.53 9.51
CA ALA A 490 -32.70 -19.29 10.06
C ALA A 490 -32.81 -17.94 10.79
N GLU A 491 -31.74 -17.48 11.38
CA GLU A 491 -31.67 -16.21 12.12
C GLU A 491 -31.22 -15.03 11.25
N VAL A 492 -30.50 -15.30 10.14
CA VAL A 492 -29.95 -14.28 9.22
C VAL A 492 -30.99 -13.88 8.16
N ALA A 493 -31.82 -14.78 7.70
CA ALA A 493 -32.70 -14.58 6.54
C ALA A 493 -33.47 -13.25 6.57
N GLY A 494 -33.33 -12.45 5.50
CA GLY A 494 -33.99 -11.15 5.34
C GLY A 494 -33.45 -10.03 6.25
N SER A 495 -32.27 -10.18 6.83
CA SER A 495 -31.65 -9.18 7.73
C SER A 495 -30.41 -8.55 7.11
N VAL A 496 -30.05 -7.36 7.60
CA VAL A 496 -28.71 -6.77 7.46
C VAL A 496 -27.85 -7.28 8.62
N VAL A 497 -26.65 -7.78 8.34
CA VAL A 497 -25.73 -8.32 9.36
C VAL A 497 -24.55 -7.38 9.56
N VAL A 498 -24.20 -7.12 10.81
CA VAL A 498 -22.99 -6.37 11.18
C VAL A 498 -21.82 -7.36 11.35
N CYS A 499 -20.82 -7.25 10.48
CA CYS A 499 -19.60 -8.05 10.49
C CYS A 499 -18.39 -7.16 10.83
N ASP A 500 -17.45 -7.70 11.64
CA ASP A 500 -16.18 -7.03 11.90
C ASP A 500 -15.17 -7.29 10.78
N ARG A 501 -14.40 -6.25 10.39
CA ARG A 501 -13.24 -6.40 9.54
C ARG A 501 -12.15 -7.24 10.23
N GLY A 502 -11.43 -8.05 9.46
CA GLY A 502 -10.27 -8.84 9.91
C GLY A 502 -10.25 -10.24 9.30
N VAL A 503 -9.11 -10.88 9.37
CA VAL A 503 -8.75 -12.25 8.98
C VAL A 503 -9.14 -12.62 7.53
N ASN A 504 -10.43 -12.85 7.24
CA ASN A 504 -10.90 -13.22 5.90
C ASN A 504 -11.22 -12.01 5.02
N ALA A 505 -11.27 -12.22 3.70
CA ALA A 505 -11.53 -11.16 2.72
C ALA A 505 -12.82 -10.39 3.01
N ARG A 506 -12.83 -9.09 2.75
CA ARG A 506 -13.99 -8.23 3.01
C ARG A 506 -15.21 -8.65 2.16
N THR A 507 -14.97 -8.99 0.90
CA THR A 507 -16.00 -9.47 -0.03
C THR A 507 -16.56 -10.83 0.37
N GLU A 508 -15.71 -11.77 0.81
CA GLU A 508 -16.14 -13.08 1.31
C GLU A 508 -17.16 -12.97 2.45
N LYS A 509 -17.03 -11.95 3.32
CA LYS A 509 -18.00 -11.73 4.40
C LYS A 509 -19.41 -11.47 3.86
N SER A 510 -19.51 -10.68 2.77
CA SER A 510 -20.82 -10.43 2.13
C SER A 510 -21.38 -11.66 1.43
N GLU A 511 -20.52 -12.52 0.90
CA GLU A 511 -20.93 -13.83 0.35
C GLU A 511 -21.50 -14.73 1.44
N VAL A 512 -20.81 -14.83 2.57
CA VAL A 512 -21.27 -15.62 3.73
C VAL A 512 -22.63 -15.11 4.25
N VAL A 513 -22.82 -13.78 4.31
CA VAL A 513 -24.10 -13.18 4.71
C VAL A 513 -25.18 -13.50 3.69
N ARG A 514 -24.92 -13.36 2.38
CA ARG A 514 -25.85 -13.72 1.29
C ARG A 514 -26.21 -15.20 1.36
N ASP A 515 -25.24 -16.08 1.50
CA ASP A 515 -25.44 -17.54 1.51
C ASP A 515 -26.25 -18.00 2.73
N ALA A 516 -26.18 -17.25 3.83
CA ALA A 516 -27.07 -17.41 4.98
C ALA A 516 -28.44 -16.73 4.80
N GLY A 517 -28.75 -16.13 3.63
CA GLY A 517 -30.03 -15.49 3.34
C GLY A 517 -30.15 -14.03 3.80
N GLY A 518 -29.03 -13.38 4.18
CA GLY A 518 -28.99 -11.94 4.48
C GLY A 518 -29.14 -11.10 3.23
N VAL A 519 -29.67 -9.89 3.39
CA VAL A 519 -29.99 -8.97 2.28
C VAL A 519 -29.12 -7.74 2.25
N GLY A 520 -28.25 -7.55 3.24
CA GLY A 520 -27.28 -6.46 3.33
C GLY A 520 -26.24 -6.71 4.43
N MET A 521 -25.16 -5.97 4.39
CA MET A 521 -24.10 -6.05 5.39
C MET A 521 -23.64 -4.64 5.81
N VAL A 522 -23.35 -4.47 7.11
CA VAL A 522 -22.51 -3.38 7.59
C VAL A 522 -21.16 -3.99 7.96
N LEU A 523 -20.11 -3.59 7.27
CA LEU A 523 -18.74 -3.98 7.57
C LEU A 523 -18.12 -2.92 8.49
N ALA A 524 -17.72 -3.31 9.70
CA ALA A 524 -17.20 -2.36 10.70
C ALA A 524 -15.71 -2.56 10.92
N ASN A 525 -14.93 -1.48 10.82
CA ASN A 525 -13.55 -1.48 11.30
C ASN A 525 -13.51 -1.75 12.81
N THR A 526 -12.47 -2.42 13.29
CA THR A 526 -12.25 -2.71 14.73
C THR A 526 -11.19 -1.81 15.36
N SER A 527 -10.47 -1.06 14.54
CA SER A 527 -9.47 -0.05 14.87
C SER A 527 -9.37 0.95 13.72
N PRO A 528 -8.77 2.15 13.92
CA PRO A 528 -8.57 3.11 12.85
C PRO A 528 -7.93 2.47 11.63
N SER A 529 -8.59 2.55 10.48
CA SER A 529 -8.17 1.98 9.20
C SER A 529 -8.93 2.63 8.05
N SER A 530 -8.43 2.50 6.81
CA SER A 530 -9.12 2.97 5.60
C SER A 530 -10.52 2.37 5.46
N LEU A 531 -11.40 3.13 4.82
CA LEU A 531 -12.70 2.66 4.35
C LEU A 531 -12.53 2.21 2.89
N ASP A 532 -12.51 0.90 2.69
CA ASP A 532 -12.22 0.32 1.38
C ASP A 532 -13.51 0.17 0.56
N SER A 533 -13.44 0.52 -0.72
CA SER A 533 -14.57 0.51 -1.66
C SER A 533 -14.56 -0.77 -2.48
N ASP A 534 -14.99 -1.87 -1.88
CA ASP A 534 -15.07 -3.17 -2.55
C ASP A 534 -16.46 -3.41 -3.17
N VAL A 535 -16.52 -4.19 -4.26
CA VAL A 535 -17.78 -4.67 -4.83
C VAL A 535 -18.27 -5.88 -4.05
N HIS A 536 -19.30 -5.68 -3.28
CA HIS A 536 -19.95 -6.72 -2.48
C HIS A 536 -21.11 -7.37 -3.25
N VAL A 537 -21.39 -8.64 -2.95
CA VAL A 537 -22.48 -9.40 -3.59
C VAL A 537 -23.89 -9.03 -3.07
N ILE A 538 -23.96 -8.24 -2.02
CA ILE A 538 -25.17 -7.63 -1.45
C ILE A 538 -24.87 -6.19 -1.04
N PRO A 539 -25.87 -5.27 -0.98
CA PRO A 539 -25.66 -3.92 -0.49
C PRO A 539 -24.88 -3.89 0.82
N THR A 540 -23.75 -3.22 0.81
CA THR A 540 -22.82 -3.16 1.94
C THR A 540 -22.31 -1.74 2.14
N VAL A 541 -22.23 -1.31 3.40
CA VAL A 541 -21.56 -0.06 3.79
C VAL A 541 -20.43 -0.40 4.76
N HIS A 542 -19.21 -0.02 4.39
CA HIS A 542 -18.00 -0.19 5.22
C HIS A 542 -17.80 1.06 6.07
N VAL A 543 -17.92 0.94 7.38
CA VAL A 543 -17.86 2.04 8.35
C VAL A 543 -16.59 1.99 9.21
N ASP A 544 -16.18 3.15 9.74
CA ASP A 544 -15.07 3.27 10.68
C ASP A 544 -15.37 2.59 12.04
N GLU A 545 -14.37 2.52 12.91
CA GLU A 545 -14.48 1.86 14.21
C GLU A 545 -15.43 2.61 15.18
N VAL A 546 -15.58 3.90 15.03
CA VAL A 546 -16.45 4.73 15.89
C VAL A 546 -17.91 4.53 15.50
N ALA A 547 -18.21 4.67 14.21
CA ALA A 547 -19.53 4.38 13.65
C ALA A 547 -19.90 2.91 13.87
N GLY A 548 -18.97 1.99 13.62
CA GLY A 548 -19.14 0.56 13.84
C GLY A 548 -19.48 0.22 15.31
N ALA A 549 -18.84 0.86 16.28
CA ALA A 549 -19.16 0.68 17.68
C ALA A 549 -20.57 1.18 18.03
N ALA A 550 -20.98 2.34 17.50
CA ALA A 550 -22.31 2.90 17.71
C ALA A 550 -23.40 2.03 17.06
N ILE A 551 -23.20 1.61 15.80
CA ILE A 551 -24.11 0.73 15.06
C ILE A 551 -24.27 -0.62 15.80
N LYS A 552 -23.18 -1.23 16.28
CA LYS A 552 -23.20 -2.48 17.05
C LYS A 552 -23.97 -2.31 18.37
N ALA A 553 -23.78 -1.17 19.06
CA ALA A 553 -24.53 -0.89 20.28
C ALA A 553 -26.04 -0.77 20.03
N TYR A 554 -26.44 -0.13 18.94
CA TYR A 554 -27.84 -0.06 18.52
C TYR A 554 -28.38 -1.43 18.06
N ALA A 555 -27.63 -2.18 17.27
CA ALA A 555 -28.03 -3.53 16.79
C ALA A 555 -28.26 -4.54 17.94
N ALA A 556 -27.69 -4.29 19.11
CA ALA A 556 -27.95 -5.10 20.31
C ALA A 556 -29.33 -4.80 20.97
N THR A 557 -30.07 -3.78 20.53
CA THR A 557 -31.38 -3.46 21.06
C THR A 557 -32.48 -4.29 20.40
N GLU A 558 -33.58 -4.54 21.12
CA GLU A 558 -34.71 -5.31 20.58
C GLU A 558 -35.39 -4.53 19.44
N GLY A 559 -35.58 -5.18 18.30
CA GLY A 559 -36.28 -4.60 17.14
C GLY A 559 -35.41 -3.62 16.35
N ALA A 560 -34.09 -3.65 16.48
CA ALA A 560 -33.17 -2.82 15.71
C ALA A 560 -33.37 -3.02 14.21
N THR A 561 -33.46 -1.91 13.46
CA THR A 561 -33.58 -1.88 11.99
C THR A 561 -32.58 -0.90 11.39
N THR A 562 -32.30 -1.06 10.11
CA THR A 562 -31.43 -0.15 9.34
C THR A 562 -31.86 -0.07 7.87
N ALA A 563 -31.55 1.02 7.23
CA ALA A 563 -31.47 1.14 5.77
C ALA A 563 -30.00 1.38 5.37
N LEU A 564 -29.64 0.93 4.17
CA LEU A 564 -28.34 1.20 3.55
C LEU A 564 -28.61 2.09 2.33
N LEU A 565 -28.16 3.34 2.39
CA LEU A 565 -28.44 4.35 1.38
C LEU A 565 -27.19 4.59 0.51
N PRO A 566 -27.36 4.78 -0.81
CA PRO A 566 -26.26 5.19 -1.67
C PRO A 566 -25.84 6.63 -1.37
N GLY A 567 -24.57 6.93 -1.59
CA GLY A 567 -24.00 8.25 -1.37
C GLY A 567 -23.90 8.66 0.10
N ASP A 568 -23.36 9.85 0.34
CA ASP A 568 -23.31 10.47 1.67
C ASP A 568 -24.60 11.24 1.94
N GLN A 569 -25.40 10.78 2.90
CA GLN A 569 -26.61 11.44 3.37
C GLN A 569 -26.39 12.17 4.71
N THR A 570 -25.11 12.32 5.13
CA THR A 570 -24.75 13.03 6.34
C THR A 570 -24.28 14.46 6.02
N ASP A 571 -24.32 15.36 6.99
CA ASP A 571 -23.78 16.72 6.86
C ASP A 571 -22.27 16.81 7.19
N LEU A 572 -21.55 15.68 7.14
CA LEU A 572 -20.13 15.63 7.48
C LEU A 572 -19.27 16.17 6.34
N ALA A 573 -18.18 16.85 6.69
CA ALA A 573 -17.19 17.26 5.68
C ALA A 573 -16.61 16.03 4.93
N PRO A 574 -16.26 16.13 3.63
CA PRO A 574 -15.63 15.04 2.89
C PRO A 574 -14.40 14.48 3.61
N LEU A 575 -14.16 13.18 3.47
CA LEU A 575 -12.95 12.54 4.02
C LEU A 575 -11.70 13.12 3.35
N ALA A 576 -10.62 13.24 4.14
CA ALA A 576 -9.34 13.71 3.61
C ALA A 576 -8.81 12.72 2.55
N THR A 577 -8.28 13.24 1.44
CA THR A 577 -7.56 12.49 0.40
C THR A 577 -6.34 13.27 -0.07
N PRO A 578 -5.22 12.62 -0.47
CA PRO A 578 -4.92 11.21 -0.21
C PRO A 578 -4.52 10.95 1.25
N VAL A 579 -4.91 9.79 1.78
CA VAL A 579 -4.51 9.25 3.09
C VAL A 579 -3.89 7.88 2.86
N VAL A 580 -2.85 7.51 3.61
CA VAL A 580 -2.26 6.16 3.50
C VAL A 580 -3.27 5.11 3.94
N ALA A 581 -3.48 4.09 3.12
CA ALA A 581 -4.38 2.99 3.43
C ALA A 581 -3.97 2.24 4.71
N GLY A 582 -4.94 1.88 5.54
CA GLY A 582 -4.67 1.20 6.81
C GLY A 582 -3.98 -0.16 6.65
N PHE A 583 -4.27 -0.87 5.56
CA PHE A 583 -3.63 -2.14 5.24
C PHE A 583 -2.22 -2.00 4.66
N SER A 584 -1.85 -0.83 4.11
CA SER A 584 -0.53 -0.65 3.49
C SER A 584 0.59 -0.96 4.48
N SER A 585 1.50 -1.85 4.09
CA SER A 585 2.66 -2.21 4.90
C SER A 585 3.58 -1.01 5.15
N ARG A 586 4.26 -1.01 6.29
CA ARG A 586 5.02 0.14 6.79
C ARG A 586 6.45 -0.24 7.14
N GLY A 587 7.38 0.69 6.91
CA GLY A 587 8.72 0.61 7.45
C GLY A 587 8.79 0.78 8.98
N PRO A 588 10.00 0.82 9.54
CA PRO A 588 11.29 0.69 8.87
C PRO A 588 11.54 -0.72 8.34
N ALA A 589 12.34 -0.83 7.27
CA ALA A 589 12.76 -2.10 6.71
C ALA A 589 13.63 -2.89 7.71
N LEU A 590 13.29 -4.16 7.96
CA LEU A 590 14.05 -5.01 8.87
C LEU A 590 15.37 -5.50 8.25
N ALA A 591 15.35 -5.77 6.95
CA ALA A 591 16.47 -6.31 6.19
C ALA A 591 17.79 -5.53 6.35
N HIS A 592 17.70 -4.22 6.63
CA HIS A 592 18.87 -3.33 6.71
C HIS A 592 18.92 -2.55 8.03
N ALA A 593 18.41 -3.13 9.11
CA ALA A 593 18.38 -2.52 10.45
C ALA A 593 17.76 -1.10 10.50
N GLY A 594 17.03 -0.71 9.43
CA GLY A 594 16.40 0.58 9.27
C GLY A 594 17.29 1.66 8.62
N ASP A 595 18.41 1.27 7.99
CA ASP A 595 19.34 2.17 7.29
C ASP A 595 18.91 2.42 5.82
N LEU A 596 17.84 1.79 5.35
CA LEU A 596 17.16 2.09 4.11
C LEU A 596 15.70 2.48 4.40
N LEU A 597 15.23 3.56 3.77
CA LEU A 597 13.85 4.02 3.94
C LEU A 597 12.95 3.28 2.97
N LYS A 598 11.94 2.58 3.50
CA LYS A 598 10.87 1.92 2.76
C LYS A 598 9.51 2.19 3.46
N PRO A 599 8.38 2.23 2.71
CA PRO A 599 8.29 2.23 1.24
C PRO A 599 8.99 3.44 0.61
N ASP A 600 9.19 3.42 -0.72
CA ASP A 600 9.82 4.54 -1.44
C ASP A 600 8.84 5.69 -1.71
N ILE A 601 7.61 5.34 -2.16
CA ILE A 601 6.59 6.30 -2.61
C ILE A 601 5.18 5.73 -2.38
N SER A 602 4.16 6.59 -2.48
CA SER A 602 2.75 6.18 -2.40
C SER A 602 2.01 6.54 -3.69
N ALA A 603 1.01 5.71 -4.04
CA ALA A 603 0.13 5.94 -5.20
C ALA A 603 -1.30 5.45 -4.89
N PRO A 604 -2.32 5.77 -5.72
CA PRO A 604 -3.69 5.29 -5.53
C PRO A 604 -3.76 3.76 -5.40
N GLY A 605 -4.42 3.26 -4.36
CA GLY A 605 -4.51 1.83 -4.09
C GLY A 605 -5.77 1.40 -3.34
N VAL A 606 -6.74 2.31 -3.17
CA VAL A 606 -8.03 2.01 -2.50
C VAL A 606 -9.16 2.28 -3.47
N GLY A 607 -9.97 1.26 -3.74
CA GLY A 607 -11.12 1.39 -4.64
C GLY A 607 -10.71 1.71 -6.08
N VAL A 608 -9.66 1.08 -6.60
CA VAL A 608 -9.19 1.25 -7.97
C VAL A 608 -10.03 0.39 -8.91
N LEU A 609 -10.63 1.00 -9.92
CA LEU A 609 -11.44 0.33 -10.94
C LEU A 609 -10.58 0.06 -12.17
N ALA A 610 -10.47 -1.22 -12.55
CA ALA A 610 -9.75 -1.64 -13.76
C ALA A 610 -10.29 -2.96 -14.30
N ALA A 611 -9.70 -3.44 -15.41
CA ALA A 611 -10.03 -4.71 -16.04
C ALA A 611 -10.02 -5.88 -15.06
N SER A 612 -10.82 -6.89 -15.28
CA SER A 612 -10.90 -8.09 -14.45
C SER A 612 -11.20 -9.34 -15.28
N ALA A 613 -11.10 -10.53 -14.68
CA ALA A 613 -11.42 -11.78 -15.34
C ALA A 613 -12.87 -12.20 -15.02
N PRO A 614 -13.78 -12.23 -15.99
CA PRO A 614 -15.18 -12.57 -15.76
C PRO A 614 -15.39 -13.95 -15.14
N GLY A 615 -14.53 -14.92 -15.44
CA GLY A 615 -14.65 -16.30 -14.95
C GLY A 615 -14.60 -16.41 -13.44
N SER A 616 -13.69 -15.71 -12.79
CA SER A 616 -13.48 -15.70 -11.32
C SER A 616 -14.27 -14.62 -10.59
N ASN A 617 -14.70 -13.55 -11.29
CA ASN A 617 -15.30 -12.36 -10.71
C ASN A 617 -16.83 -12.26 -10.97
N SER A 618 -17.56 -13.36 -10.88
CA SER A 618 -19.01 -13.40 -11.02
C SER A 618 -19.54 -12.83 -12.34
N GLY A 619 -18.77 -12.94 -13.42
CA GLY A 619 -19.11 -12.42 -14.75
C GLY A 619 -18.72 -10.96 -14.99
N ARG A 620 -18.03 -10.31 -14.06
CA ARG A 620 -17.59 -8.92 -14.17
C ARG A 620 -16.32 -8.83 -15.02
N SER A 621 -16.33 -7.97 -16.03
CA SER A 621 -15.14 -7.61 -16.82
C SER A 621 -14.32 -6.47 -16.19
N PHE A 622 -14.94 -5.67 -15.32
CA PHE A 622 -14.30 -4.65 -14.50
C PHE A 622 -14.57 -4.91 -13.02
N ASN A 623 -13.65 -4.55 -12.15
CA ASN A 623 -13.84 -4.69 -10.71
C ASN A 623 -13.10 -3.56 -9.95
N PHE A 624 -13.62 -3.21 -8.75
CA PHE A 624 -12.93 -2.36 -7.79
C PHE A 624 -12.07 -3.24 -6.90
N LEU A 625 -10.76 -2.97 -6.86
CA LEU A 625 -9.84 -3.65 -5.95
C LEU A 625 -9.09 -2.65 -5.08
N SER A 626 -8.70 -3.10 -3.88
CA SER A 626 -7.91 -2.32 -2.93
C SER A 626 -6.71 -3.12 -2.44
N GLY A 627 -5.52 -2.58 -2.64
CA GLY A 627 -4.25 -3.20 -2.27
C GLY A 627 -3.06 -2.34 -2.70
N THR A 628 -1.90 -2.58 -2.13
CA THR A 628 -0.62 -2.08 -2.66
C THR A 628 -0.34 -2.64 -4.06
N SER A 629 -0.97 -3.77 -4.38
CA SER A 629 -1.02 -4.36 -5.72
C SER A 629 -1.65 -3.46 -6.78
N MET A 630 -2.55 -2.54 -6.38
CA MET A 630 -3.13 -1.55 -7.29
C MET A 630 -2.30 -0.28 -7.35
N SER A 631 -1.54 0.03 -6.30
CA SER A 631 -0.65 1.20 -6.28
C SER A 631 0.62 0.99 -7.12
N SER A 632 1.17 -0.21 -7.10
CA SER A 632 2.37 -0.57 -7.88
C SER A 632 2.18 -0.32 -9.38
N PRO A 633 1.10 -0.80 -10.04
CA PRO A 633 0.90 -0.57 -11.47
C PRO A 633 0.64 0.90 -11.83
N HIS A 634 0.11 1.74 -10.91
CA HIS A 634 0.10 3.18 -11.15
C HIS A 634 1.52 3.71 -11.35
N VAL A 635 2.45 3.35 -10.46
CA VAL A 635 3.85 3.77 -10.54
C VAL A 635 4.54 3.17 -11.77
N ALA A 636 4.25 1.91 -12.13
CA ALA A 636 4.76 1.28 -13.35
C ALA A 636 4.31 2.03 -14.62
N GLY A 637 3.02 2.35 -14.74
CA GLY A 637 2.51 3.13 -15.86
C GLY A 637 3.06 4.56 -15.90
N LEU A 638 3.21 5.22 -14.75
CA LEU A 638 3.85 6.54 -14.67
C LEU A 638 5.34 6.47 -15.04
N ALA A 639 6.05 5.40 -14.70
CA ALA A 639 7.41 5.17 -15.17
C ALA A 639 7.46 5.03 -16.69
N ALA A 640 6.47 4.35 -17.28
CA ALA A 640 6.36 4.22 -18.73
C ALA A 640 6.15 5.59 -19.42
N LEU A 641 5.43 6.53 -18.81
CA LEU A 641 5.35 7.91 -19.32
C LEU A 641 6.71 8.61 -19.31
N ILE A 642 7.46 8.48 -18.20
CA ILE A 642 8.79 9.08 -18.08
C ILE A 642 9.76 8.46 -19.12
N MET A 643 9.80 7.14 -19.22
CA MET A 643 10.74 6.44 -20.13
C MET A 643 10.39 6.67 -21.60
N GLY A 644 9.12 6.87 -21.95
CA GLY A 644 8.70 7.29 -23.29
C GLY A 644 9.28 8.66 -23.68
N GLU A 645 9.33 9.61 -22.73
CA GLU A 645 9.82 10.99 -22.93
C GLU A 645 11.33 11.14 -22.69
N LYS A 646 11.90 10.29 -21.83
CA LYS A 646 13.30 10.34 -21.38
C LYS A 646 13.95 8.96 -21.50
N PRO A 647 14.01 8.37 -22.69
CA PRO A 647 14.51 7.00 -22.85
C PRO A 647 15.99 6.83 -22.45
N GLU A 648 16.72 7.94 -22.28
CA GLU A 648 18.10 7.94 -21.80
C GLU A 648 18.23 7.90 -20.27
N TRP A 649 17.13 7.98 -19.51
CA TRP A 649 17.20 7.95 -18.04
C TRP A 649 17.33 6.53 -17.53
N SER A 650 18.21 6.35 -16.54
CA SER A 650 18.32 5.07 -15.81
C SER A 650 17.07 4.79 -14.97
N PRO A 651 16.78 3.53 -14.64
CA PRO A 651 15.68 3.19 -13.73
C PRO A 651 15.75 3.96 -12.40
N MET A 652 16.96 4.23 -11.91
CA MET A 652 17.16 4.99 -10.67
C MET A 652 16.93 6.49 -10.85
N ALA A 653 17.22 7.04 -12.02
CA ALA A 653 16.84 8.42 -12.35
C ALA A 653 15.30 8.56 -12.41
N VAL A 654 14.58 7.60 -12.99
CA VAL A 654 13.11 7.53 -13.02
C VAL A 654 12.54 7.44 -11.60
N LYS A 655 13.03 6.49 -10.78
CA LYS A 655 12.68 6.38 -9.35
C LYS A 655 12.90 7.69 -8.61
N SER A 656 14.09 8.27 -8.79
CA SER A 656 14.45 9.52 -8.13
C SER A 656 13.57 10.68 -8.56
N ALA A 657 13.23 10.80 -9.84
CA ALA A 657 12.36 11.85 -10.35
C ALA A 657 10.98 11.81 -9.67
N MET A 658 10.37 10.63 -9.58
CA MET A 658 9.09 10.46 -8.89
C MET A 658 9.20 10.76 -7.39
N MET A 659 10.23 10.27 -6.70
CA MET A 659 10.39 10.48 -5.26
C MET A 659 10.71 11.93 -4.90
N THR A 660 11.55 12.61 -5.68
CA THR A 660 11.99 13.99 -5.36
C THR A 660 10.92 15.04 -5.60
N THR A 661 9.94 14.74 -6.44
CA THR A 661 8.81 15.63 -6.77
C THR A 661 7.54 15.31 -5.99
N ALA A 662 7.47 14.19 -5.29
CA ALA A 662 6.34 13.73 -4.49
C ALA A 662 5.88 14.77 -3.44
N TYR A 663 4.59 14.77 -3.09
CA TYR A 663 4.01 15.63 -2.05
C TYR A 663 3.52 14.83 -0.84
N ASP A 664 3.43 15.47 0.32
CA ASP A 664 3.01 14.78 1.56
C ASP A 664 1.51 14.47 1.54
N LEU A 665 1.15 13.26 1.97
CA LEU A 665 -0.24 12.84 2.19
C LEU A 665 -0.84 13.56 3.41
N LYS A 666 -2.12 13.27 3.67
CA LYS A 666 -2.88 13.78 4.82
C LYS A 666 -3.12 12.68 5.85
N ASN A 667 -3.36 13.07 7.08
CA ASN A 667 -4.00 12.25 8.10
C ASN A 667 -5.53 12.33 7.94
N ASP A 668 -6.26 11.47 8.63
CA ASP A 668 -7.74 11.44 8.60
C ASP A 668 -8.37 12.77 9.04
N ASP A 669 -7.70 13.56 9.87
CA ASP A 669 -8.14 14.89 10.31
C ASP A 669 -7.80 16.02 9.30
N GLY A 670 -7.27 15.68 8.13
CA GLY A 670 -6.84 16.61 7.08
C GLY A 670 -5.50 17.30 7.32
N SER A 671 -4.83 17.06 8.45
CA SER A 671 -3.48 17.56 8.69
C SER A 671 -2.45 16.80 7.81
N THR A 672 -1.29 17.42 7.57
CA THR A 672 -0.21 16.79 6.78
C THR A 672 0.38 15.58 7.52
N ASP A 673 0.38 14.40 6.90
CA ASP A 673 1.15 13.25 7.39
C ASP A 673 2.64 13.51 7.22
N ARG A 674 3.40 13.35 8.30
CA ARG A 674 4.86 13.52 8.32
C ARG A 674 5.60 12.21 8.53
N SER A 675 4.88 11.09 8.59
CA SER A 675 5.46 9.76 8.76
C SER A 675 6.08 9.28 7.46
N ARG A 676 7.40 9.14 7.42
CA ARG A 676 8.11 8.67 6.22
C ARG A 676 8.07 7.15 6.04
N PHE A 677 7.79 6.42 7.09
CA PHE A 677 7.66 4.96 7.04
C PHE A 677 6.27 4.47 6.63
N THR A 678 5.31 5.38 6.45
CA THR A 678 3.97 5.09 5.92
C THR A 678 3.86 5.45 4.44
N GLN A 679 4.41 6.60 4.04
CA GLN A 679 4.22 7.20 2.74
C GLN A 679 5.50 7.29 1.86
N GLY A 680 6.67 6.94 2.42
CA GLY A 680 7.94 7.15 1.73
C GLY A 680 8.24 8.63 1.49
N ALA A 681 8.59 8.97 0.26
CA ALA A 681 8.79 10.35 -0.18
C ALA A 681 7.50 11.18 -0.20
N GLY A 682 6.33 10.50 -0.27
CA GLY A 682 5.01 11.08 -0.36
C GLY A 682 4.19 10.45 -1.48
N HIS A 683 3.07 11.09 -1.85
CA HIS A 683 2.26 10.71 -3.00
C HIS A 683 2.96 11.12 -4.30
N VAL A 684 2.94 10.25 -5.31
CA VAL A 684 3.51 10.55 -6.64
C VAL A 684 2.83 11.76 -7.26
N ASP A 685 3.62 12.62 -7.93
CA ASP A 685 3.15 13.85 -8.58
C ASP A 685 3.56 13.86 -10.07
N PRO A 686 2.71 13.35 -10.97
CA PRO A 686 3.01 13.30 -12.39
C PRO A 686 3.23 14.68 -13.04
N THR A 687 2.62 15.72 -12.51
CA THR A 687 2.72 17.07 -13.05
C THR A 687 4.11 17.70 -12.88
N ARG A 688 5.04 17.01 -12.17
CA ARG A 688 6.36 17.55 -11.84
C ARG A 688 7.53 16.63 -12.16
N PHE A 689 7.32 15.34 -12.31
CA PHE A 689 8.40 14.35 -12.37
C PHE A 689 9.26 14.44 -13.64
N LEU A 690 8.75 15.04 -14.73
CA LEU A 690 9.54 15.26 -15.96
C LEU A 690 10.61 16.39 -15.80
N GLU A 691 10.42 17.27 -14.81
CA GLU A 691 11.33 18.37 -14.50
C GLU A 691 11.79 18.37 -13.02
N PRO A 692 12.38 17.28 -12.50
CA PRO A 692 12.75 17.17 -11.08
C PRO A 692 13.89 18.12 -10.69
N GLY A 693 14.63 18.60 -11.68
CA GLY A 693 15.81 19.44 -11.51
C GLY A 693 17.07 18.69 -11.10
N LEU A 694 16.97 17.81 -10.10
CA LEU A 694 18.06 16.95 -9.62
C LEU A 694 17.55 15.52 -9.42
N VAL A 695 18.37 14.53 -9.80
CA VAL A 695 18.14 13.11 -9.56
C VAL A 695 19.30 12.49 -8.78
N TYR A 696 19.01 11.42 -8.04
CA TYR A 696 19.95 10.56 -7.34
C TYR A 696 20.03 9.24 -8.10
N GLU A 697 21.22 8.78 -8.40
CA GLU A 697 21.46 7.58 -9.18
C GLU A 697 22.39 6.64 -8.40
N SER A 698 22.14 5.36 -8.50
CA SER A 698 23.00 4.27 -8.04
C SER A 698 22.98 3.17 -9.08
N ASP A 699 24.01 2.35 -9.10
CA ASP A 699 24.21 1.29 -10.08
C ASP A 699 24.56 -0.05 -9.41
N LEU A 700 24.85 -1.06 -10.22
CA LEU A 700 25.15 -2.42 -9.74
C LEU A 700 26.33 -2.45 -8.75
N ASP A 701 27.38 -1.67 -8.98
CA ASP A 701 28.55 -1.64 -8.10
C ASP A 701 28.19 -1.06 -6.71
N ASP A 702 27.35 -0.02 -6.70
CA ASP A 702 26.79 0.55 -5.47
C ASP A 702 25.92 -0.48 -4.71
N TRP A 703 25.10 -1.26 -5.43
CA TRP A 703 24.18 -2.23 -4.82
C TRP A 703 24.91 -3.46 -4.28
N LEU A 704 25.95 -3.93 -4.96
CA LEU A 704 26.80 -5.01 -4.44
C LEU A 704 27.52 -4.56 -3.16
N SER A 705 28.10 -3.36 -3.16
CA SER A 705 28.71 -2.76 -1.96
C SER A 705 27.72 -2.60 -0.80
N PHE A 706 26.45 -2.24 -1.12
CA PHE A 706 25.37 -2.16 -0.15
C PHE A 706 24.97 -3.53 0.41
N LEU A 707 24.88 -4.56 -0.43
CA LEU A 707 24.53 -5.92 0.01
C LEU A 707 25.59 -6.47 0.96
N GLU A 708 26.87 -6.31 0.66
CA GLU A 708 27.96 -6.74 1.56
C GLU A 708 27.93 -5.98 2.87
N GLY A 709 27.71 -4.67 2.83
CA GLY A 709 27.62 -3.84 4.04
C GLY A 709 26.40 -4.17 4.91
N SER A 710 25.26 -4.51 4.30
CA SER A 710 24.02 -4.83 5.02
C SER A 710 23.97 -6.27 5.55
N SER A 711 24.52 -7.24 4.81
CA SER A 711 24.58 -8.64 5.23
C SER A 711 25.74 -8.95 6.15
N GLY A 712 26.82 -8.17 6.06
CA GLY A 712 28.09 -8.45 6.72
C GLY A 712 28.81 -9.69 6.17
N GLN A 713 28.47 -10.12 4.96
CA GLN A 713 29.04 -11.26 4.26
C GLN A 713 29.91 -10.77 3.11
N ASP A 714 30.99 -11.47 2.82
CA ASP A 714 31.84 -11.29 1.63
C ASP A 714 31.17 -12.09 0.49
N LEU A 715 30.33 -11.42 -0.29
CA LEU A 715 29.48 -12.04 -1.32
C LEU A 715 30.18 -12.07 -2.69
N VAL A 716 30.99 -11.06 -2.99
CA VAL A 716 31.63 -10.89 -4.29
C VAL A 716 33.09 -10.45 -4.12
N ASP A 717 34.02 -11.27 -4.55
CA ASP A 717 35.46 -11.00 -4.44
C ASP A 717 35.86 -9.61 -4.98
N GLY A 718 36.39 -8.76 -4.11
CA GLY A 718 36.93 -7.45 -4.46
C GLY A 718 35.94 -6.30 -4.40
N VAL A 719 34.71 -6.53 -3.97
CA VAL A 719 33.76 -5.49 -3.60
C VAL A 719 34.06 -5.00 -2.18
N GLU A 720 34.07 -3.69 -1.97
CA GLU A 720 34.28 -3.09 -0.65
C GLU A 720 32.90 -2.75 -0.04
N PRO A 721 32.55 -3.29 1.14
CA PRO A 721 31.27 -3.03 1.77
C PRO A 721 31.09 -1.56 2.14
N ILE A 722 29.92 -1.01 1.92
CA ILE A 722 29.53 0.32 2.41
C ILE A 722 28.50 0.20 3.55
N ASP A 723 28.53 1.15 4.46
CA ASP A 723 27.41 1.33 5.39
C ASP A 723 26.15 1.60 4.58
N PRO A 724 25.04 0.86 4.78
CA PRO A 724 23.80 1.04 3.99
C PRO A 724 23.29 2.49 3.97
N THR A 725 23.54 3.28 5.03
CA THR A 725 23.19 4.71 5.05
C THR A 725 23.90 5.53 3.97
N GLN A 726 25.04 5.06 3.46
CA GLN A 726 25.86 5.77 2.45
C GLN A 726 25.42 5.48 1.02
N LEU A 727 24.52 4.50 0.78
CA LEU A 727 24.03 4.23 -0.56
C LEU A 727 23.41 5.50 -1.19
N ASN A 728 23.77 5.79 -2.44
CA ASN A 728 23.31 6.98 -3.15
C ASN A 728 21.88 6.79 -3.66
N GLY A 729 20.88 7.16 -2.84
CA GLY A 729 19.46 7.07 -3.16
C GLY A 729 18.69 8.34 -2.79
N PRO A 730 17.44 8.50 -3.29
CA PRO A 730 16.59 9.67 -3.05
C PRO A 730 15.94 9.65 -1.65
N SER A 731 16.64 9.13 -0.65
CA SER A 731 16.26 9.13 0.75
C SER A 731 17.50 9.09 1.65
N ILE A 732 17.32 9.39 2.94
CA ILE A 732 18.33 9.19 3.99
C ILE A 732 17.63 8.51 5.17
N ALA A 733 18.10 7.33 5.56
CA ALA A 733 17.68 6.66 6.78
C ALA A 733 18.89 6.31 7.64
N VAL A 734 18.79 6.48 8.96
CA VAL A 734 19.81 6.12 9.94
C VAL A 734 19.14 5.33 11.06
N GLY A 735 19.26 4.02 11.02
CA GLY A 735 18.64 3.08 11.97
C GLY A 735 19.23 3.14 13.36
N GLU A 736 20.53 3.46 13.50
CA GLU A 736 21.23 3.60 14.76
C GLU A 736 22.12 4.85 14.81
N LEU A 737 21.54 6.00 15.14
CA LEU A 737 22.31 7.23 15.24
C LEU A 737 22.99 7.34 16.63
N LEU A 738 24.30 7.11 16.67
CA LEU A 738 25.15 7.31 17.84
C LEU A 738 25.61 8.77 17.95
N GLY A 739 24.73 9.64 18.46
CA GLY A 739 25.01 11.08 18.66
C GLY A 739 24.96 11.91 17.39
N GLY A 740 25.64 11.52 16.32
CA GLY A 740 25.57 12.22 15.04
C GLY A 740 26.36 11.51 13.95
N GLU A 741 25.84 11.58 12.73
CA GLU A 741 26.39 10.93 11.54
C GLU A 741 26.49 11.87 10.36
N THR A 742 27.35 11.52 9.39
CA THR A 742 27.53 12.26 8.15
C THR A 742 27.28 11.34 6.98
N VAL A 743 26.20 11.62 6.25
CA VAL A 743 25.78 10.87 5.07
C VAL A 743 26.22 11.64 3.82
N THR A 744 26.82 10.93 2.87
CA THR A 744 27.25 11.48 1.58
C THR A 744 26.22 11.14 0.52
N ARG A 745 25.93 12.09 -0.38
CA ARG A 745 25.05 11.92 -1.54
C ARG A 745 25.63 12.64 -2.74
N THR A 746 25.34 12.08 -3.90
CA THR A 746 25.64 12.70 -5.21
C THR A 746 24.34 12.95 -5.95
N VAL A 747 24.19 14.11 -6.56
CA VAL A 747 23.03 14.45 -7.40
C VAL A 747 23.49 14.83 -8.79
N THR A 748 22.74 14.39 -9.78
CA THR A 748 22.91 14.73 -11.19
C THR A 748 21.84 15.74 -11.59
N ALA A 749 22.22 16.82 -12.22
CA ALA A 749 21.28 17.85 -12.66
C ALA A 749 20.59 17.44 -13.96
N THR A 750 19.26 17.42 -13.97
CA THR A 750 18.45 17.33 -15.19
C THR A 750 18.26 18.71 -15.83
N THR A 751 18.32 19.76 -14.99
CA THR A 751 18.21 21.17 -15.42
C THR A 751 19.39 21.99 -14.86
N PRO A 752 20.10 22.77 -15.70
CA PRO A 752 21.15 23.67 -15.23
C PRO A 752 20.63 24.72 -14.26
N GLY A 753 21.37 25.00 -13.20
CA GLY A 753 20.93 26.02 -12.24
C GLY A 753 21.72 26.05 -10.95
N ILE A 754 21.33 26.98 -10.08
CA ILE A 754 21.85 27.08 -8.72
C ILE A 754 20.80 26.55 -7.77
N TYR A 755 21.12 25.48 -7.04
CA TYR A 755 20.26 24.83 -6.07
C TYR A 755 20.75 25.12 -4.65
N ARG A 756 19.83 25.41 -3.74
CA ARG A 756 20.09 25.72 -2.33
C ARG A 756 19.44 24.69 -1.43
N ALA A 757 20.21 24.11 -0.52
CA ALA A 757 19.71 23.13 0.43
C ALA A 757 18.97 23.79 1.59
N SER A 758 17.88 23.17 2.02
CA SER A 758 17.24 23.36 3.32
C SER A 758 16.90 22.00 3.92
N VAL A 759 17.02 21.85 5.24
CA VAL A 759 16.66 20.61 5.96
C VAL A 759 15.67 20.95 7.06
N ASP A 760 14.52 20.28 7.04
CA ASP A 760 13.56 20.30 8.14
C ASP A 760 13.63 18.92 8.83
N MET A 761 14.22 18.87 10.04
CA MET A 761 14.34 17.64 10.83
C MET A 761 14.22 17.96 12.33
N PRO A 762 13.02 17.92 12.90
CA PRO A 762 12.77 18.28 14.29
C PRO A 762 13.58 17.43 15.27
N GLY A 763 14.19 18.08 16.26
CA GLY A 763 14.99 17.41 17.27
C GLY A 763 16.45 17.13 16.89
N PHE A 764 16.90 17.65 15.73
CA PHE A 764 18.28 17.53 15.27
C PHE A 764 18.88 18.89 14.88
N THR A 765 20.19 18.97 14.93
CA THR A 765 20.97 19.98 14.22
C THR A 765 21.50 19.35 12.94
N THR A 766 21.17 19.95 11.80
CA THR A 766 21.56 19.45 10.48
C THR A 766 22.47 20.43 9.77
N ARG A 767 23.40 19.93 8.96
CA ARG A 767 24.27 20.77 8.13
C ARG A 767 24.54 20.09 6.80
N VAL A 768 24.24 20.80 5.70
CA VAL A 768 24.59 20.39 4.34
C VAL A 768 25.86 21.10 3.90
N THR A 769 26.80 20.35 3.30
CA THR A 769 28.07 20.88 2.84
C THR A 769 28.45 20.33 1.46
N PRO A 770 28.57 21.16 0.42
CA PRO A 770 28.23 22.58 0.37
C PRO A 770 26.70 22.80 0.39
N PRO A 771 26.19 23.91 0.96
CA PRO A 771 24.75 24.19 1.01
C PRO A 771 24.19 24.77 -0.29
N VAL A 772 25.05 24.99 -1.29
CA VAL A 772 24.70 25.52 -2.62
C VAL A 772 25.46 24.73 -3.67
N LEU A 773 24.73 24.19 -4.62
CA LEU A 773 25.25 23.53 -5.81
C LEU A 773 24.97 24.39 -7.04
N ASN A 774 25.95 24.50 -7.93
CA ASN A 774 25.81 25.28 -9.19
C ASN A 774 26.13 24.33 -10.34
N PHE A 775 25.16 24.06 -11.19
CA PHE A 775 25.27 23.22 -12.38
C PHE A 775 25.20 24.08 -13.62
N THR A 776 26.15 23.91 -14.51
CA THR A 776 26.27 24.68 -15.76
C THR A 776 25.61 23.98 -16.94
N GLN A 777 25.35 22.70 -16.85
CA GLN A 777 24.71 21.88 -17.88
C GLN A 777 23.97 20.72 -17.25
N ALA A 778 22.97 20.16 -17.94
CA ALA A 778 22.36 18.90 -17.61
C ALA A 778 23.39 17.74 -17.68
N GLY A 779 23.16 16.66 -16.91
CA GLY A 779 24.09 15.53 -16.79
C GLY A 779 25.29 15.78 -15.88
N GLN A 780 25.46 17.00 -15.32
CA GLN A 780 26.54 17.29 -14.39
C GLN A 780 26.21 16.80 -12.98
N SER A 781 27.11 15.99 -12.38
CA SER A 781 26.95 15.45 -11.03
C SER A 781 27.76 16.22 -9.99
N LYS A 782 27.25 16.31 -8.76
CA LYS A 782 27.95 16.95 -7.62
C LYS A 782 27.64 16.24 -6.33
N THR A 783 28.68 16.02 -5.55
CA THR A 783 28.60 15.40 -4.23
C THR A 783 28.42 16.44 -3.13
N PHE A 784 27.63 16.09 -2.11
CA PHE A 784 27.46 16.86 -0.89
C PHE A 784 27.35 15.93 0.32
N GLN A 785 27.49 16.52 1.51
CA GLN A 785 27.37 15.79 2.76
C GLN A 785 26.24 16.39 3.62
N VAL A 786 25.50 15.53 4.27
CA VAL A 786 24.48 15.88 5.26
C VAL A 786 24.93 15.36 6.61
N ARG A 787 25.29 16.27 7.52
CA ARG A 787 25.56 15.90 8.90
C ARG A 787 24.29 16.07 9.73
N VAL A 788 23.92 14.98 10.43
CA VAL A 788 22.78 14.92 11.34
C VAL A 788 23.30 14.71 12.75
N VAL A 789 22.92 15.57 13.70
CA VAL A 789 23.34 15.49 15.10
C VAL A 789 22.11 15.61 15.99
N ARG A 790 21.90 14.64 16.88
CA ARG A 790 20.80 14.64 17.85
C ARG A 790 20.89 15.83 18.79
N THR A 791 19.76 16.46 19.05
CA THR A 791 19.58 17.49 20.10
C THR A 791 18.49 17.10 21.11
N THR A 792 17.22 17.21 20.71
CA THR A 792 16.06 16.92 21.57
C THR A 792 15.23 15.73 21.09
N ALA A 793 15.57 15.12 19.95
CA ALA A 793 14.86 13.95 19.46
C ALA A 793 14.86 12.82 20.51
N PRO A 794 13.73 12.11 20.71
CA PRO A 794 13.66 11.02 21.68
C PRO A 794 14.67 9.92 21.32
N ALA A 795 15.24 9.26 22.33
CA ALA A 795 16.08 8.09 22.11
C ALA A 795 15.21 6.86 21.78
N ASP A 796 15.78 5.94 21.02
CA ASP A 796 15.19 4.66 20.63
C ASP A 796 13.83 4.80 19.90
N ALA A 797 13.58 5.99 19.29
CA ALA A 797 12.43 6.28 18.45
C ALA A 797 12.89 7.03 17.19
N TYR A 798 12.25 6.72 16.06
CA TYR A 798 12.50 7.46 14.83
C TYR A 798 11.92 8.88 14.90
N SER A 799 12.66 9.80 14.33
CA SER A 799 12.17 11.14 13.95
C SER A 799 12.41 11.30 12.46
N ALA A 800 11.48 11.95 11.79
CA ALA A 800 11.50 12.10 10.34
C ALA A 800 11.39 13.57 9.94
N GLY A 801 11.85 13.86 8.73
CA GLY A 801 11.85 15.17 8.12
C GLY A 801 12.16 15.09 6.62
N SER A 802 12.74 16.16 6.07
CA SER A 802 13.12 16.23 4.67
C SER A 802 14.34 17.10 4.42
N LEU A 803 15.10 16.78 3.37
CA LEU A 803 16.08 17.64 2.73
C LEU A 803 15.49 18.10 1.39
N THR A 804 15.49 19.42 1.14
CA THR A 804 14.99 20.00 -0.09
C THR A 804 16.08 20.85 -0.75
N TRP A 805 16.33 20.58 -2.02
CA TRP A 805 17.11 21.44 -2.90
C TRP A 805 16.16 22.32 -3.71
N THR A 806 16.25 23.64 -3.56
CA THR A 806 15.42 24.60 -4.29
C THR A 806 16.23 25.29 -5.35
N GLY A 807 15.80 25.14 -6.59
CA GLY A 807 16.34 25.80 -7.79
C GLY A 807 15.58 27.08 -8.14
N ARG A 808 15.91 27.65 -9.30
CA ARG A 808 15.24 28.82 -9.83
C ARG A 808 13.88 28.44 -10.47
N GLY A 809 12.89 29.31 -10.40
CA GLY A 809 11.59 29.09 -11.04
C GLY A 809 10.64 28.14 -10.27
N GLY A 810 10.97 27.79 -9.01
CA GLY A 810 10.12 26.88 -8.20
C GLY A 810 10.51 25.41 -8.29
N VAL A 811 11.47 25.05 -9.15
CA VAL A 811 11.99 23.67 -9.23
C VAL A 811 12.56 23.25 -7.87
N SER A 812 12.14 22.10 -7.38
CA SER A 812 12.61 21.60 -6.09
C SER A 812 12.72 20.08 -6.11
N ALA A 813 13.86 19.55 -5.63
CA ALA A 813 14.06 18.14 -5.38
C ALA A 813 14.05 17.91 -3.86
N ARG A 814 13.03 17.19 -3.37
CA ARG A 814 12.85 16.89 -1.94
C ARG A 814 13.07 15.39 -1.69
N ILE A 815 13.86 15.05 -0.70
CA ILE A 815 14.03 13.67 -0.24
C ILE A 815 13.63 13.53 1.24
N PRO A 816 13.05 12.40 1.64
CA PRO A 816 12.76 12.09 3.04
C PRO A 816 14.06 11.81 3.81
N VAL A 817 14.07 12.21 5.08
CA VAL A 817 15.16 11.94 6.03
C VAL A 817 14.56 11.35 7.30
N ALA A 818 15.07 10.21 7.75
CA ALA A 818 14.67 9.57 9.01
C ALA A 818 15.91 9.18 9.82
N ALA A 819 15.86 9.32 11.13
CA ALA A 819 16.91 8.84 12.01
C ALA A 819 16.37 8.39 13.36
N ARG A 820 16.93 7.31 13.89
CA ARG A 820 16.67 6.81 15.24
C ARG A 820 17.87 7.01 16.13
N PRO A 821 17.92 8.07 16.95
CA PRO A 821 18.95 8.21 17.96
C PRO A 821 18.87 7.03 18.95
N VAL A 822 19.98 6.42 19.25
CA VAL A 822 20.03 5.31 20.21
C VAL A 822 20.79 5.71 21.46
N SER A 823 20.36 5.19 22.61
CA SER A 823 21.02 5.45 23.89
C SER A 823 22.37 4.76 24.01
N ALA A 824 22.50 3.60 23.35
CA ALA A 824 23.74 2.85 23.20
C ALA A 824 23.61 1.88 22.00
N SER A 825 24.71 1.62 21.31
CA SER A 825 24.86 0.44 20.44
C SER A 825 25.51 -0.68 21.23
N VAL A 826 24.94 -1.88 21.11
CA VAL A 826 25.32 -3.07 21.90
C VAL A 826 25.18 -4.31 21.02
N PRO A 827 26.04 -5.33 21.19
CA PRO A 827 25.86 -6.59 20.49
C PRO A 827 24.57 -7.30 20.94
N ALA A 828 23.88 -7.92 20.02
CA ALA A 828 22.70 -8.73 20.33
C ALA A 828 23.10 -10.02 21.06
N ASP A 829 24.15 -10.68 20.57
CA ASP A 829 24.67 -11.95 21.09
C ASP A 829 26.17 -11.87 21.35
N VAL A 830 26.62 -12.55 22.38
CA VAL A 830 28.02 -12.70 22.76
C VAL A 830 28.24 -14.14 23.21
N THR A 831 29.30 -14.76 22.72
CA THR A 831 29.69 -16.10 23.15
C THR A 831 30.94 -16.05 24.03
N GLY A 832 31.06 -16.99 24.95
CA GLY A 832 32.18 -17.11 25.84
C GLY A 832 32.41 -18.57 26.28
N SER A 833 33.40 -18.82 27.14
CA SER A 833 33.66 -20.14 27.68
C SER A 833 33.48 -20.17 29.20
N VAL A 834 32.89 -21.25 29.72
CA VAL A 834 32.71 -21.46 31.16
C VAL A 834 34.08 -21.42 31.87
N GLU A 835 35.09 -22.01 31.26
CA GLU A 835 36.44 -22.08 31.83
C GLU A 835 37.12 -20.70 32.00
N ALA A 836 36.77 -19.74 31.13
CA ALA A 836 37.36 -18.40 31.19
C ALA A 836 36.86 -17.58 32.39
N GLY A 837 35.70 -17.91 32.97
CA GLY A 837 35.08 -17.19 34.10
C GLY A 837 34.60 -15.76 33.82
N SER A 838 34.83 -15.29 32.60
CA SER A 838 34.38 -13.98 32.14
C SER A 838 34.41 -13.88 30.61
N THR A 839 33.57 -13.02 30.06
CA THR A 839 33.64 -12.65 28.64
C THR A 839 33.50 -11.13 28.50
N THR A 840 34.02 -10.57 27.40
CA THR A 840 34.02 -9.11 27.19
C THR A 840 33.33 -8.79 25.88
N PHE A 841 32.50 -7.76 25.92
CA PHE A 841 31.81 -7.20 24.76
C PHE A 841 31.87 -5.66 24.77
N SER A 842 31.59 -5.05 23.66
CA SER A 842 31.64 -3.59 23.51
C SER A 842 30.25 -2.96 23.68
N VAL A 843 30.19 -1.83 24.41
CA VAL A 843 29.03 -0.95 24.49
C VAL A 843 29.44 0.43 24.01
N SER A 844 28.81 0.95 22.97
CA SER A 844 29.06 2.30 22.44
C SER A 844 27.96 3.26 22.94
N PRO A 845 28.24 4.20 23.90
CA PRO A 845 27.22 5.15 24.33
C PRO A 845 26.75 6.05 23.18
N GLY A 846 25.44 6.21 23.00
CA GLY A 846 24.81 7.17 22.06
C GLY A 846 24.45 8.51 22.69
N GLN A 847 24.77 8.68 23.98
CA GLN A 847 24.51 9.89 24.77
C GLN A 847 25.63 10.15 25.77
N THR A 848 25.68 11.39 26.30
CA THR A 848 26.68 11.78 27.31
C THR A 848 26.34 11.26 28.71
N ALA A 849 25.06 10.94 28.97
CA ALA A 849 24.64 10.34 30.23
C ALA A 849 25.16 8.91 30.33
N PRO A 850 25.55 8.43 31.53
CA PRO A 850 26.00 7.06 31.71
C PRO A 850 24.93 6.04 31.34
N VAL A 851 25.31 4.95 30.67
CA VAL A 851 24.44 3.83 30.31
C VAL A 851 24.48 2.79 31.44
N ALA A 852 23.44 2.74 32.25
CA ALA A 852 23.34 1.74 33.31
C ALA A 852 22.88 0.39 32.73
N MET A 853 23.52 -0.68 33.17
CA MET A 853 23.21 -2.05 32.74
C MET A 853 22.69 -2.88 33.92
N THR A 854 21.84 -3.86 33.57
CA THR A 854 21.30 -4.80 34.54
C THR A 854 21.41 -6.22 34.00
N VAL A 855 21.91 -7.14 34.80
CA VAL A 855 21.75 -8.58 34.49
C VAL A 855 20.28 -8.91 34.76
N GLN A 856 19.46 -8.93 33.71
CA GLN A 856 18.02 -9.23 33.81
C GLN A 856 17.80 -10.71 34.14
N HIS A 857 18.59 -11.56 33.47
CA HIS A 857 18.68 -12.99 33.76
C HIS A 857 20.15 -13.34 33.92
N GLY A 858 20.52 -13.91 35.04
CA GLY A 858 21.88 -14.46 35.23
C GLY A 858 22.06 -15.79 34.50
N PHE A 859 23.29 -16.27 34.44
CA PHE A 859 23.59 -17.49 33.71
C PHE A 859 22.75 -18.66 34.21
N THR A 860 21.84 -19.09 33.36
CA THR A 860 20.89 -20.19 33.59
C THR A 860 21.30 -21.35 32.71
N PRO A 861 21.44 -22.58 33.27
CA PRO A 861 21.80 -23.73 32.45
C PRO A 861 20.72 -24.08 31.46
N GLY A 862 21.12 -24.32 30.22
CA GLY A 862 20.26 -24.83 29.14
C GLY A 862 20.19 -26.35 29.11
N GLN A 863 19.36 -26.85 28.25
CA GLN A 863 19.29 -28.28 27.90
C GLN A 863 19.80 -28.42 26.46
N ARG A 864 20.81 -29.27 26.29
CA ARG A 864 21.37 -29.58 24.98
C ARG A 864 20.86 -30.92 24.49
N ASP A 865 20.29 -30.93 23.31
CA ASP A 865 19.96 -32.11 22.53
C ASP A 865 20.75 -32.11 21.23
N SER A 866 21.01 -33.25 20.68
CA SER A 866 21.66 -33.40 19.37
C SER A 866 21.15 -34.66 18.70
N GLY A 867 21.17 -34.68 17.39
CA GLY A 867 20.71 -35.81 16.60
C GLY A 867 21.12 -35.69 15.15
N THR A 868 20.66 -36.63 14.37
CA THR A 868 20.84 -36.67 12.92
C THR A 868 19.47 -36.83 12.28
N LEU A 869 19.08 -35.94 11.38
CA LEU A 869 17.86 -36.03 10.60
C LEU A 869 18.15 -36.75 9.29
N ALA A 870 17.27 -37.71 8.95
CA ALA A 870 17.39 -38.38 7.67
C ALA A 870 16.60 -37.61 6.59
N ARG A 871 17.14 -37.53 5.39
CA ARG A 871 16.46 -36.90 4.25
C ARG A 871 15.08 -37.54 4.02
N GLY A 872 14.04 -36.74 4.19
CA GLY A 872 12.65 -37.21 4.12
C GLY A 872 12.22 -38.07 5.30
N GLY A 873 12.97 -38.06 6.42
CA GLY A 873 12.67 -38.74 7.67
C GLY A 873 11.61 -38.07 8.54
N GLU A 874 11.50 -38.56 9.78
CA GLU A 874 10.65 -37.93 10.80
C GLU A 874 11.40 -36.74 11.45
N ASP A 875 10.65 -35.71 11.83
CA ASP A 875 11.16 -34.55 12.55
C ASP A 875 11.65 -34.96 13.96
N PHE A 876 12.65 -34.25 14.46
CA PHE A 876 12.99 -34.37 15.86
C PHE A 876 12.02 -33.56 16.72
N VAL A 877 11.41 -34.18 17.73
CA VAL A 877 10.45 -33.52 18.61
C VAL A 877 10.91 -33.61 20.06
N LYS A 878 11.10 -32.43 20.67
CA LYS A 878 11.43 -32.23 22.07
C LYS A 878 10.26 -31.66 22.84
N GLN A 879 9.84 -32.30 23.95
CA GLN A 879 8.89 -31.68 24.88
C GLN A 879 9.62 -30.71 25.82
N VAL A 880 9.07 -29.49 25.92
CA VAL A 880 9.54 -28.44 26.83
C VAL A 880 8.45 -28.17 27.87
N VAL A 881 8.79 -28.35 29.14
CA VAL A 881 7.87 -28.07 30.24
C VAL A 881 8.25 -26.73 30.87
N VAL A 882 7.39 -25.74 30.68
CA VAL A 882 7.51 -24.43 31.33
C VAL A 882 6.89 -24.53 32.72
N PRO A 883 7.62 -24.25 33.82
CA PRO A 883 7.16 -24.50 35.18
C PRO A 883 6.00 -23.57 35.59
N ALA A 884 5.34 -23.94 36.71
CA ALA A 884 4.31 -23.09 37.31
C ALA A 884 4.86 -21.68 37.61
N GLY A 885 4.23 -20.67 37.04
CA GLY A 885 4.72 -19.28 37.04
C GLY A 885 5.20 -18.79 35.68
N GLY A 886 5.31 -19.68 34.72
CA GLY A 886 5.77 -19.34 33.37
C GLY A 886 7.29 -19.17 33.25
N ALA A 887 7.74 -18.78 32.07
CA ALA A 887 9.12 -18.33 31.82
C ALA A 887 9.11 -16.88 31.30
N GLN A 888 9.94 -16.02 31.85
CA GLN A 888 10.04 -14.62 31.40
C GLN A 888 10.68 -14.56 30.00
N HIS A 889 11.52 -15.53 29.67
CA HIS A 889 12.11 -15.69 28.35
C HIS A 889 12.39 -17.17 28.07
N MET A 890 12.11 -17.62 26.87
CA MET A 890 12.50 -18.91 26.34
C MET A 890 13.30 -18.67 25.07
N ARG A 891 14.48 -19.26 24.98
CA ARG A 891 15.30 -19.30 23.77
C ARG A 891 15.55 -20.75 23.38
N ALA A 892 15.47 -21.03 22.09
CA ALA A 892 15.90 -22.27 21.48
C ALA A 892 16.88 -21.94 20.34
N ASP A 893 18.12 -22.34 20.47
CA ASP A 893 19.17 -22.17 19.46
C ASP A 893 19.40 -23.52 18.77
N LEU A 894 19.09 -23.61 17.49
CA LEU A 894 19.39 -24.75 16.62
C LEU A 894 20.66 -24.41 15.84
N VAL A 895 21.63 -25.30 15.93
CA VAL A 895 22.91 -25.16 15.22
C VAL A 895 23.10 -26.39 14.35
N ALA A 896 23.34 -26.18 13.07
CA ALA A 896 23.59 -27.21 12.09
C ALA A 896 24.92 -27.92 12.31
N GLY A 897 24.97 -29.19 11.95
CA GLY A 897 26.17 -30.03 11.89
C GLY A 897 26.43 -30.51 10.48
N GLU A 898 27.26 -31.53 10.36
CA GLU A 898 27.65 -32.10 9.06
C GLU A 898 26.42 -32.62 8.31
N GLY A 899 26.23 -32.21 7.06
CA GLY A 899 25.19 -32.68 6.17
C GLY A 899 23.86 -31.95 6.31
N SER A 900 23.73 -30.95 7.17
CA SER A 900 22.55 -30.08 7.25
C SER A 900 22.74 -28.89 6.31
N VAL A 901 21.74 -28.66 5.46
CA VAL A 901 21.72 -27.54 4.48
C VAL A 901 20.65 -26.54 4.85
N ASP A 902 19.45 -27.03 5.21
CA ASP A 902 18.31 -26.23 5.62
C ASP A 902 17.54 -26.99 6.70
N LEU A 903 17.47 -26.38 7.90
CA LEU A 903 16.77 -26.92 9.06
C LEU A 903 15.76 -25.90 9.55
N ASP A 904 14.54 -26.34 9.81
CA ASP A 904 13.48 -25.50 10.36
C ASP A 904 13.23 -25.79 11.84
N LEU A 905 12.94 -24.73 12.63
CA LEU A 905 12.64 -24.82 14.04
C LEU A 905 11.23 -24.30 14.34
N PHE A 906 10.39 -25.11 14.98
CA PHE A 906 9.04 -24.74 15.37
C PHE A 906 8.81 -24.90 16.88
N LEU A 907 8.09 -23.93 17.49
CA LEU A 907 7.52 -24.04 18.83
C LEU A 907 6.01 -24.26 18.71
N GLU A 908 5.53 -25.37 19.20
CA GLU A 908 4.13 -25.77 19.06
C GLU A 908 3.42 -25.98 20.41
N THR A 909 2.08 -26.03 20.37
CA THR A 909 1.27 -26.55 21.49
C THR A 909 1.61 -28.00 21.77
N ALA A 910 1.32 -28.50 22.99
CA ALA A 910 1.66 -29.87 23.42
C ALA A 910 1.14 -30.98 22.52
N ASP A 911 -0.01 -30.76 21.88
CA ASP A 911 -0.66 -31.67 20.94
C ASP A 911 -0.23 -31.49 19.47
N GLY A 912 0.60 -30.50 19.18
CA GLY A 912 1.05 -30.20 17.83
C GLY A 912 0.00 -29.58 16.93
N SER A 913 -1.14 -29.15 17.50
CA SER A 913 -2.25 -28.57 16.69
C SER A 913 -2.02 -27.15 16.22
N ARG A 914 -1.08 -26.42 16.86
CA ARG A 914 -0.81 -25.03 16.54
C ARG A 914 0.65 -24.68 16.77
N VAL A 915 1.30 -24.08 15.79
CA VAL A 915 2.60 -23.41 15.94
C VAL A 915 2.42 -22.08 16.65
N LEU A 916 3.25 -21.80 17.60
CA LEU A 916 3.26 -20.60 18.46
C LEU A 916 4.37 -19.64 18.08
N ALA A 917 5.50 -20.15 17.62
CA ALA A 917 6.62 -19.43 17.07
C ALA A 917 7.38 -20.36 16.11
N GLN A 918 8.03 -19.79 15.12
CA GLN A 918 8.87 -20.52 14.17
C GLN A 918 10.09 -19.70 13.78
N SER A 919 11.13 -20.39 13.40
CA SER A 919 12.26 -19.90 12.65
C SER A 919 12.47 -20.93 11.54
N ALA A 920 12.17 -20.55 10.32
CA ALA A 920 12.15 -21.38 9.13
C ALA A 920 12.67 -20.53 7.99
N THR A 921 13.98 -20.30 8.00
CA THR A 921 14.69 -19.49 6.99
C THR A 921 15.43 -20.44 6.04
N GLY A 922 16.03 -19.94 4.98
CA GLY A 922 16.90 -20.76 4.11
C GLY A 922 18.27 -21.11 4.75
N SER A 923 18.40 -20.99 6.07
CA SER A 923 19.60 -21.29 6.86
C SER A 923 19.43 -22.58 7.63
N ALA A 924 20.50 -23.31 7.82
CA ALA A 924 20.50 -24.49 8.69
C ALA A 924 20.60 -24.15 10.19
N ASP A 925 21.05 -22.94 10.55
CA ASP A 925 21.06 -22.44 11.93
C ASP A 925 19.78 -21.60 12.17
N GLU A 926 18.97 -22.04 13.17
CA GLU A 926 17.70 -21.41 13.46
C GLU A 926 17.54 -21.03 14.94
N ARG A 927 16.74 -20.00 15.22
CA ARG A 927 16.53 -19.49 16.58
C ARG A 927 15.10 -19.08 16.84
N ILE A 928 14.57 -19.51 17.99
CA ILE A 928 13.32 -19.02 18.53
C ILE A 928 13.56 -18.28 19.86
N ASP A 929 13.09 -17.02 19.95
CA ASP A 929 13.10 -16.21 21.16
C ASP A 929 11.66 -15.80 21.52
N VAL A 930 11.12 -16.30 22.64
CA VAL A 930 9.76 -16.01 23.10
C VAL A 930 9.79 -15.42 24.51
N ARG A 931 9.07 -14.32 24.72
CA ARG A 931 8.92 -13.67 26.02
C ARG A 931 7.60 -14.05 26.70
N ASN A 932 7.62 -14.07 28.06
CA ASN A 932 6.43 -14.28 28.89
C ASN A 932 5.68 -15.56 28.49
N VAL A 933 6.42 -16.67 28.37
CA VAL A 933 5.85 -17.97 28.02
C VAL A 933 5.02 -18.51 29.20
N PRO A 934 3.71 -18.77 29.01
CA PRO A 934 2.86 -19.30 30.08
C PRO A 934 3.33 -20.67 30.58
N ALA A 935 2.97 -21.00 31.82
CA ALA A 935 3.19 -22.33 32.35
C ALA A 935 2.43 -23.37 31.52
N GLY A 936 3.13 -24.44 31.12
CA GLY A 936 2.51 -25.48 30.28
C GLY A 936 3.54 -26.41 29.66
N THR A 937 3.07 -27.33 28.86
CA THR A 937 3.93 -28.18 28.01
C THR A 937 3.85 -27.73 26.59
N TYR A 938 5.00 -27.65 25.93
CA TYR A 938 5.18 -27.22 24.54
C TYR A 938 6.00 -28.28 23.80
N ARG A 939 6.03 -28.20 22.50
CA ARG A 939 6.89 -29.00 21.64
C ARG A 939 7.84 -28.08 20.87
N LEU A 940 9.14 -28.37 20.88
CA LEU A 940 10.07 -27.87 19.89
C LEU A 940 10.24 -28.97 18.83
N VAL A 941 10.08 -28.60 17.59
CA VAL A 941 10.20 -29.48 16.43
C VAL A 941 11.34 -28.98 15.56
N VAL A 942 12.28 -29.88 15.26
CA VAL A 942 13.32 -29.62 14.27
C VAL A 942 12.98 -30.44 13.02
N ASP A 943 12.68 -29.76 11.93
CA ASP A 943 12.45 -30.34 10.60
C ASP A 943 13.74 -30.22 9.77
N GLY A 944 14.14 -31.33 9.12
CA GLY A 944 15.20 -31.33 8.13
C GLY A 944 14.67 -31.02 6.75
N TYR A 945 14.42 -29.73 6.45
CA TYR A 945 13.87 -29.29 5.17
C TYR A 945 14.75 -29.70 4.00
N ASP A 946 16.07 -29.42 4.07
CA ASP A 946 17.07 -29.99 3.16
C ASP A 946 18.30 -30.50 3.94
N VAL A 947 18.50 -31.81 3.87
CA VAL A 947 19.66 -32.47 4.47
C VAL A 947 20.32 -33.41 3.46
N ALA A 948 21.62 -33.65 3.64
CA ALA A 948 22.37 -34.55 2.78
C ALA A 948 21.75 -35.96 2.72
N ALA A 949 22.05 -36.72 1.67
CA ALA A 949 21.55 -38.09 1.55
C ALA A 949 22.07 -39.03 2.67
N THR A 950 23.14 -38.68 3.34
CA THR A 950 23.74 -39.36 4.51
C THR A 950 23.07 -38.95 5.82
N GLY A 951 22.17 -37.97 5.80
CA GLY A 951 21.56 -37.32 6.96
C GLY A 951 22.24 -35.99 7.29
N GLY A 952 21.57 -35.17 8.10
CA GLY A 952 22.07 -33.89 8.59
C GLY A 952 22.13 -33.87 10.12
N ASP A 953 23.28 -33.59 10.67
CA ASP A 953 23.47 -33.47 12.12
C ASP A 953 22.98 -32.13 12.64
N PHE A 954 22.46 -32.10 13.87
CA PHE A 954 22.06 -30.86 14.54
C PHE A 954 22.37 -30.86 16.03
N ARG A 955 22.42 -29.65 16.61
CA ARG A 955 22.43 -29.38 18.04
C ARG A 955 21.35 -28.37 18.39
N LEU A 956 20.52 -28.68 19.39
CA LEU A 956 19.45 -27.82 19.89
C LEU A 956 19.72 -27.47 21.37
N ASP A 957 20.05 -26.21 21.65
CA ASP A 957 20.21 -25.69 23.00
C ASP A 957 18.93 -24.92 23.40
N THR A 958 18.30 -25.32 24.54
CA THR A 958 17.03 -24.73 25.00
C THR A 958 17.19 -24.10 26.38
N PHE A 959 16.74 -22.87 26.54
CA PHE A 959 16.87 -22.10 27.78
C PHE A 959 15.49 -21.58 28.25
N LEU A 960 15.22 -21.70 29.55
CA LEU A 960 14.06 -21.11 30.22
C LEU A 960 14.54 -20.16 31.32
N LEU A 961 14.34 -18.85 31.15
CA LEU A 961 14.88 -17.81 31.99
C LEU A 961 13.81 -17.21 32.91
N ASN A 962 14.07 -17.14 34.23
CA ASN A 962 13.11 -16.71 35.24
C ASN A 962 13.66 -15.67 36.23
N GLY A 963 14.49 -14.74 35.76
CA GLY A 963 14.99 -13.64 36.60
C GLY A 963 16.47 -13.79 37.01
N PRO A 964 16.98 -12.86 37.83
CA PRO A 964 18.42 -12.83 38.15
C PRO A 964 18.80 -13.98 39.08
N THR A 965 19.87 -14.72 38.74
CA THR A 965 20.43 -15.83 39.54
C THR A 965 21.55 -15.38 40.48
N GLY A 966 22.00 -14.11 40.32
CA GLY A 966 23.08 -13.55 41.18
C GLY A 966 24.49 -14.08 40.90
N ASN A 967 24.68 -14.86 39.85
CA ASN A 967 25.95 -15.50 39.46
C ASN A 967 26.77 -14.74 38.42
N ALA A 968 26.38 -13.49 38.11
CA ALA A 968 27.04 -12.63 37.13
C ALA A 968 27.21 -11.20 37.61
N THR A 969 28.30 -10.56 37.21
CA THR A 969 28.60 -9.14 37.50
C THR A 969 29.13 -8.44 36.26
N LEU A 970 28.77 -7.15 36.09
CA LEU A 970 29.18 -6.32 34.96
C LEU A 970 30.16 -5.23 35.38
N SER A 971 31.25 -5.03 34.63
CA SER A 971 32.24 -3.99 34.88
C SER A 971 32.87 -3.45 33.58
N PRO A 972 32.88 -2.10 33.36
CA PRO A 972 32.28 -1.07 34.20
C PRO A 972 30.74 -1.06 34.14
N ASN A 973 30.06 -0.70 35.21
CA ASN A 973 28.64 -0.45 35.26
C ASN A 973 28.33 0.68 36.24
N PRO A 974 27.76 1.85 35.81
CA PRO A 974 27.32 2.16 34.44
C PRO A 974 28.51 2.34 33.47
N VAL A 975 28.23 2.19 32.18
CA VAL A 975 29.19 2.53 31.11
C VAL A 975 29.18 4.03 30.91
N GLN A 976 30.39 4.63 30.89
CA GLN A 976 30.60 6.02 30.56
C GLN A 976 31.77 6.16 29.59
N GLY A 977 31.58 6.90 28.53
CA GLY A 977 32.57 7.12 27.48
C GLY A 977 32.17 8.20 26.48
N PRO A 978 33.06 8.55 25.56
CA PRO A 978 32.70 9.44 24.45
C PRO A 978 31.58 8.81 23.60
N VAL A 979 30.62 9.64 23.18
CA VAL A 979 29.53 9.22 22.30
C VAL A 979 30.08 8.58 21.01
N GLY A 980 29.52 7.43 20.62
CA GLY A 980 29.93 6.66 19.47
C GLY A 980 31.22 5.85 19.62
N ARG A 981 31.89 5.92 20.80
CA ARG A 981 33.09 5.12 21.06
C ARG A 981 32.80 3.87 21.88
N ALA A 982 33.26 2.74 21.37
CA ALA A 982 33.17 1.45 22.05
C ALA A 982 33.93 1.47 23.39
N VAL A 983 33.23 1.07 24.44
CA VAL A 983 33.80 0.84 25.80
C VAL A 983 33.70 -0.66 26.08
N PRO A 984 34.78 -1.34 26.37
CA PRO A 984 34.74 -2.76 26.71
C PRO A 984 34.06 -2.97 28.06
N VAL A 985 33.12 -3.89 28.10
CA VAL A 985 32.39 -4.33 29.30
C VAL A 985 32.66 -5.81 29.51
N THR A 986 33.11 -6.16 30.69
CA THR A 986 33.34 -7.55 31.08
C THR A 986 32.14 -8.02 31.93
N ILE A 987 31.52 -9.11 31.54
CA ILE A 987 30.62 -9.89 32.39
C ILE A 987 31.44 -11.04 33.01
N SER A 988 31.53 -11.06 34.32
CA SER A 988 32.19 -12.13 35.07
C SER A 988 31.13 -13.04 35.68
N TYR A 989 31.41 -14.33 35.69
CA TYR A 989 30.47 -15.35 36.18
C TYR A 989 31.20 -16.42 37.02
N THR A 990 30.46 -17.08 37.90
CA THR A 990 31.00 -18.10 38.80
C THR A 990 29.97 -19.20 39.03
N GLY A 991 30.45 -20.41 39.30
CA GLY A 991 29.58 -21.53 39.68
C GLY A 991 28.81 -22.14 38.53
N LEU A 992 29.28 -21.95 37.28
CA LEU A 992 28.72 -22.60 36.12
C LEU A 992 29.26 -24.03 35.97
N ALA A 993 28.39 -24.93 35.52
CA ALA A 993 28.77 -26.30 35.26
C ALA A 993 29.49 -26.39 33.90
N ALA A 994 30.60 -27.16 33.86
CA ALA A 994 31.22 -27.49 32.58
C ALA A 994 30.30 -28.43 31.78
N ASP A 995 30.45 -28.43 30.46
CA ASP A 995 29.67 -29.24 29.51
C ASP A 995 28.16 -28.96 29.45
N VAL A 996 27.71 -27.83 29.96
CA VAL A 996 26.32 -27.35 29.91
C VAL A 996 26.28 -25.94 29.37
N PRO A 997 25.53 -25.65 28.31
CA PRO A 997 25.41 -24.29 27.84
C PRO A 997 24.63 -23.41 28.86
N HIS A 998 25.10 -22.21 29.08
CA HIS A 998 24.46 -21.26 29.99
C HIS A 998 24.16 -19.97 29.26
N LEU A 999 22.97 -19.39 29.49
CA LEU A 999 22.55 -18.14 28.90
C LEU A 999 22.24 -17.10 29.98
N ALA A 1000 22.79 -15.89 29.79
CA ALA A 1000 22.49 -14.70 30.57
C ALA A 1000 21.93 -13.60 29.66
N VAL A 1001 21.15 -12.69 30.24
CA VAL A 1001 20.60 -11.54 29.52
C VAL A 1001 20.96 -10.25 30.24
N VAL A 1002 21.64 -9.35 29.54
CA VAL A 1002 21.97 -8.00 29.98
C VAL A 1002 21.00 -7.01 29.35
N GLY A 1003 20.30 -6.22 30.17
CA GLY A 1003 19.46 -5.14 29.73
C GLY A 1003 20.07 -3.76 29.99
N TYR A 1004 19.69 -2.77 29.22
CA TYR A 1004 20.20 -1.40 29.26
C TYR A 1004 19.08 -0.45 29.68
N ALA A 1005 19.32 0.31 30.74
CA ALA A 1005 18.29 1.14 31.35
C ALA A 1005 17.72 2.20 30.39
N GLY A 1006 16.39 2.27 30.34
CA GLY A 1006 15.67 3.19 29.47
C GLY A 1006 15.55 2.74 28.02
N THR A 1007 15.96 1.51 27.69
CA THR A 1007 15.87 0.94 26.34
C THR A 1007 15.19 -0.43 26.35
N GLN A 1008 14.81 -0.92 25.19
CA GLN A 1008 14.38 -2.32 25.01
C GLN A 1008 15.53 -3.23 24.56
N ARG A 1009 16.75 -2.68 24.42
CA ARG A 1009 17.94 -3.40 23.96
C ARG A 1009 18.40 -4.43 24.98
N ARG A 1010 18.92 -5.52 24.49
CA ARG A 1010 19.46 -6.61 25.28
C ARG A 1010 20.71 -7.19 24.63
N THR A 1011 21.61 -7.72 25.45
CA THR A 1011 22.70 -8.59 25.01
C THR A 1011 22.49 -9.97 25.63
N PHE A 1012 22.39 -10.96 24.81
CA PHE A 1012 22.37 -12.35 25.23
C PHE A 1012 23.82 -12.84 25.29
N VAL A 1013 24.17 -13.43 26.41
CA VAL A 1013 25.53 -13.94 26.62
C VAL A 1013 25.44 -15.44 26.84
N THR A 1014 25.93 -16.21 25.85
CA THR A 1014 25.96 -17.66 25.92
C THR A 1014 27.37 -18.08 26.27
N VAL A 1015 27.52 -18.96 27.25
CA VAL A 1015 28.81 -19.57 27.62
C VAL A 1015 28.67 -21.07 27.65
N ASP A 1016 29.72 -21.74 27.08
CA ASP A 1016 29.73 -23.18 26.85
C ASP A 1016 31.06 -23.79 27.27
#